data_c5cd47897584bc88be7f283f26bd7416
#
_entry.id   c5cd47897584bc88be7f283f26bd7416
#
_cell.length_a   1.000
_cell.length_b   1.000
_cell.length_c   1.000
_cell.angle_alpha   90.00
_cell.angle_beta   90.00
_cell.angle_gamma   90.00
#
_symmetry.space_group_name_H-M   'P 1'
#
loop_
_entity.id
_entity.type
_entity.pdbx_description
1 polymer ?
#
loop_
_entity_poly.entity_id
_entity_poly.type
_entity_poly.pdbx_seq_one_letter_code
_entity_poly.pdbx_strand_id
1 'polypeptide(L)'
;MTRSILSYTLRTFLLLFFCFAPLIGSTAEVFIEAESFQKRGGWKLDTQFIQQMGSPYLLAHGLGRPVDDAVTKFNIGESGNYRLWVRTKDWVARWNATASPGKFQIIIDGKPANATFGTNGVQWGWHDGGIIALEKGTNELRLKDLTGFDGRCDCIYLTTETDQPPPPADTVLSEWRREQLGLAANPENRGPYDLVVIGGGYAGMGSALSAARMGCRVALVQDRPVLGGNGSSEVRVWAKGNIRRGKFPRIGEIIEEISDNAKKSPGTYEEFGDELKERVIRDEPNIDLLLNHHAHRVDMDGNRITAVHALDTRTGSEVKIIGDYFADCTGHGWIGTWAKADLDMSPNGRMGMSNMWAWDELDTPTAFPETPWALDLQMADFPYPRDHHGQWFWESGFDKDAIGDAEGIRDWNLRAVYGAFNAMKNRDGAAKHPNAILTWVAFVGGPRESRRLMGDVVLTEDDIVAKKEFPDGCVPSTWSIDLHYPKEQYAKKYADNPFISKAVHGKGVDRSYGYPVPYRCFYSRNIDNLFMAGRCISVTHEALGTVRVMKTCGMMGEVVGKAASICAINDCQPRDVYESHLDELLTLLKLPGKAHRSTPSAEIIIPSDALPLAGPRGPANGMEISKLAGIVIDDELAKFTGNWTSGTGLPNYVRYSYKYTGPNTNATATFKFTVPKAGRYSIEAFSQAHPNRSTKTPVTVRHNDSISEYVINQRLKSKDDVVGITDLKLAEQDEVIVTIGTKGADGTIHVDAVRLLEIE
;
A
#
# COMPACT_ATOMS: atom_id res chain seq x y z
N MET A 1 -86.07 -36.32 12.16
CA MET A 1 -87.03 -36.87 11.23
C MET A 1 -86.31 -37.01 9.88
N THR A 2 -85.92 -38.23 9.61
CA THR A 2 -86.41 -39.17 8.63
C THR A 2 -86.06 -38.88 7.17
N ARG A 3 -85.16 -39.70 6.66
CA ARG A 3 -85.21 -40.48 5.38
C ARG A 3 -85.05 -39.65 4.09
N SER A 4 -84.33 -40.09 3.02
CA SER A 4 -84.17 -41.45 2.48
C SER A 4 -83.15 -41.43 1.31
N ILE A 5 -82.40 -42.46 1.19
CA ILE A 5 -81.58 -43.06 0.17
C ILE A 5 -82.16 -42.89 -1.25
N LEU A 6 -81.37 -42.60 -2.27
CA LEU A 6 -81.44 -43.25 -3.60
C LEU A 6 -80.07 -43.26 -4.28
N SER A 7 -79.57 -44.47 -4.56
CA SER A 7 -78.37 -44.81 -5.36
C SER A 7 -78.71 -44.68 -6.85
N TYR A 8 -77.75 -44.09 -7.61
CA TYR A 8 -77.60 -44.36 -9.05
C TYR A 8 -76.15 -44.62 -9.40
N THR A 9 -75.87 -45.85 -9.81
CA THR A 9 -74.67 -46.32 -10.46
C THR A 9 -74.58 -45.71 -11.85
N LEU A 10 -73.47 -44.97 -12.12
CA LEU A 10 -73.11 -44.55 -13.46
C LEU A 10 -71.69 -45.08 -13.76
N ARG A 11 -71.61 -46.01 -14.70
CA ARG A 11 -70.35 -46.52 -15.26
C ARG A 11 -69.70 -45.40 -16.05
N THR A 12 -68.52 -44.93 -15.63
CA THR A 12 -67.72 -43.99 -16.42
C THR A 12 -66.49 -44.73 -17.00
N PHE A 13 -66.42 -44.72 -18.29
CA PHE A 13 -65.30 -45.18 -19.11
C PHE A 13 -64.05 -44.32 -18.78
N LEU A 14 -62.98 -44.90 -18.28
CA LEU A 14 -61.69 -44.26 -18.10
C LEU A 14 -60.93 -44.29 -19.42
N LEU A 15 -60.89 -43.19 -20.15
CA LEU A 15 -59.99 -42.97 -21.29
C LEU A 15 -58.62 -42.56 -20.67
N LEU A 16 -57.67 -43.47 -20.70
CA LEU A 16 -56.25 -43.17 -20.42
C LEU A 16 -55.70 -42.31 -21.59
N PHE A 17 -55.62 -41.01 -21.39
CA PHE A 17 -54.77 -40.13 -22.20
C PHE A 17 -53.33 -40.31 -21.72
N PHE A 18 -52.50 -41.08 -22.43
CA PHE A 18 -51.04 -41.02 -22.32
C PHE A 18 -50.61 -39.66 -22.86
N CYS A 19 -50.42 -38.67 -21.96
CA CYS A 19 -49.62 -37.51 -22.27
C CYS A 19 -48.15 -37.98 -22.40
N PHE A 20 -47.70 -38.13 -23.63
CA PHE A 20 -46.27 -38.09 -23.93
C PHE A 20 -45.81 -36.65 -23.63
N ALA A 21 -45.38 -36.35 -22.40
CA ALA A 21 -44.50 -35.23 -22.15
C ALA A 21 -43.18 -35.55 -22.87
N PRO A 22 -42.67 -34.67 -23.75
CA PRO A 22 -41.33 -34.87 -24.26
C PRO A 22 -40.42 -34.89 -23.04
N LEU A 23 -39.62 -35.93 -22.87
CA LEU A 23 -38.45 -35.92 -22.01
C LEU A 23 -37.54 -34.83 -22.59
N ILE A 24 -37.66 -33.59 -22.06
CA ILE A 24 -36.65 -32.63 -22.22
C ILE A 24 -35.49 -33.23 -21.42
N GLY A 25 -34.53 -33.83 -22.11
CA GLY A 25 -33.31 -34.33 -21.51
C GLY A 25 -32.69 -33.14 -20.76
N SER A 26 -32.49 -33.29 -19.46
CA SER A 26 -31.76 -32.27 -18.70
C SER A 26 -30.38 -32.19 -19.32
N THR A 27 -30.00 -30.99 -19.76
CA THR A 27 -28.65 -30.70 -20.25
C THR A 27 -27.67 -31.01 -19.13
N ALA A 28 -26.73 -31.90 -19.37
CA ALA A 28 -25.66 -32.12 -18.41
C ALA A 28 -24.58 -31.07 -18.62
N GLU A 29 -24.29 -30.33 -17.56
CA GLU A 29 -23.34 -29.22 -17.61
C GLU A 29 -22.46 -29.17 -16.36
N VAL A 30 -21.24 -28.64 -16.51
CA VAL A 30 -20.29 -28.37 -15.43
C VAL A 30 -19.59 -27.07 -15.67
N PHE A 31 -19.66 -26.19 -14.69
CA PHE A 31 -18.97 -24.90 -14.68
C PHE A 31 -17.84 -24.92 -13.64
N ILE A 32 -16.65 -24.45 -14.03
CA ILE A 32 -15.44 -24.46 -13.20
C ILE A 32 -14.78 -23.06 -13.30
N GLU A 33 -14.78 -22.30 -12.20
CA GLU A 33 -13.97 -21.09 -12.09
C GLU A 33 -12.50 -21.46 -11.93
N ALA A 34 -11.61 -20.76 -12.64
CA ALA A 34 -10.17 -21.06 -12.58
C ALA A 34 -9.57 -20.77 -11.20
N GLU A 35 -10.05 -19.73 -10.49
CA GLU A 35 -9.63 -19.42 -9.14
C GLU A 35 -9.93 -20.50 -8.11
N SER A 36 -10.93 -21.35 -8.37
CA SER A 36 -11.33 -22.45 -7.50
C SER A 36 -10.45 -23.70 -7.61
N PHE A 37 -9.47 -23.71 -8.49
CA PHE A 37 -8.58 -24.86 -8.70
C PHE A 37 -7.91 -25.30 -7.40
N GLN A 38 -7.98 -26.59 -7.09
CA GLN A 38 -7.43 -27.18 -5.87
C GLN A 38 -5.92 -27.01 -5.75
N LYS A 39 -5.22 -27.09 -6.90
CA LYS A 39 -3.78 -26.83 -7.00
C LYS A 39 -3.54 -25.87 -8.16
N ARG A 40 -2.99 -24.72 -7.89
CA ARG A 40 -2.69 -23.71 -8.91
C ARG A 40 -1.35 -23.92 -9.62
N GLY A 41 -0.51 -24.86 -9.14
CA GLY A 41 0.82 -25.07 -9.69
C GLY A 41 1.63 -23.76 -9.68
N GLY A 42 2.16 -23.39 -10.85
CA GLY A 42 2.86 -22.11 -11.02
C GLY A 42 1.97 -20.93 -11.44
N TRP A 43 0.66 -21.15 -11.67
CA TRP A 43 -0.28 -20.11 -12.06
C TRP A 43 -0.57 -19.15 -10.89
N LYS A 44 -0.63 -17.87 -11.18
CA LYS A 44 -0.94 -16.79 -10.22
C LYS A 44 -2.41 -16.43 -10.28
N LEU A 45 -3.00 -16.13 -9.13
CA LEU A 45 -4.36 -15.59 -9.07
C LEU A 45 -4.28 -14.08 -9.25
N ASP A 46 -4.94 -13.56 -10.28
CA ASP A 46 -5.03 -12.11 -10.54
C ASP A 46 -6.43 -11.60 -10.16
N THR A 47 -6.48 -10.75 -9.14
CA THR A 47 -7.71 -10.16 -8.59
C THR A 47 -7.86 -8.67 -8.93
N GLN A 48 -6.93 -8.10 -9.71
CA GLN A 48 -6.87 -6.65 -9.92
C GLN A 48 -8.02 -6.09 -10.77
N PHE A 49 -8.64 -6.92 -11.61
CA PHE A 49 -9.57 -6.47 -12.65
C PHE A 49 -10.97 -7.07 -12.48
N ILE A 50 -11.34 -7.51 -11.29
CA ILE A 50 -12.66 -8.09 -10.98
C ILE A 50 -13.80 -7.13 -11.34
N GLN A 51 -13.59 -5.81 -11.21
CA GLN A 51 -14.61 -4.81 -11.60
C GLN A 51 -14.95 -4.84 -13.10
N GLN A 52 -13.99 -5.20 -13.95
CA GLN A 52 -14.15 -5.35 -15.40
C GLN A 52 -14.53 -6.77 -15.81
N MET A 53 -14.03 -7.75 -15.05
CA MET A 53 -14.13 -9.17 -15.38
C MET A 53 -15.35 -9.88 -14.77
N GLY A 54 -15.80 -9.42 -13.60
CA GLY A 54 -16.80 -10.08 -12.77
C GLY A 54 -16.24 -11.20 -11.87
N SER A 55 -14.99 -11.60 -12.07
CA SER A 55 -14.27 -12.65 -11.33
C SER A 55 -12.77 -12.43 -11.39
N PRO A 56 -11.97 -13.06 -10.52
CA PRO A 56 -10.53 -13.24 -10.73
C PRO A 56 -10.26 -14.18 -11.90
N TYR A 57 -8.98 -14.33 -12.25
CA TYR A 57 -8.54 -15.33 -13.22
C TYR A 57 -7.16 -15.89 -12.89
N LEU A 58 -6.78 -17.03 -13.47
CA LEU A 58 -5.43 -17.58 -13.37
C LEU A 58 -4.54 -17.06 -14.49
N LEU A 59 -3.30 -16.70 -14.13
CA LEU A 59 -2.26 -16.12 -14.97
C LEU A 59 -1.01 -17.00 -14.96
N ALA A 60 -0.57 -17.50 -16.13
CA ALA A 60 0.67 -18.28 -16.28
C ALA A 60 1.89 -17.35 -16.33
N HIS A 61 2.33 -16.84 -15.18
CA HIS A 61 3.41 -15.85 -15.06
C HIS A 61 4.78 -16.51 -14.89
N GLY A 62 5.28 -17.10 -15.98
CA GLY A 62 6.47 -17.95 -15.99
C GLY A 62 7.76 -17.26 -16.44
N LEU A 63 7.72 -15.94 -16.77
CA LEU A 63 8.89 -15.16 -17.19
C LEU A 63 9.63 -15.78 -18.39
N GLY A 64 8.86 -16.29 -19.37
CA GLY A 64 9.36 -16.96 -20.58
C GLY A 64 9.67 -18.45 -20.39
N ARG A 65 9.27 -19.05 -19.30
CA ARG A 65 9.34 -20.49 -19.04
C ARG A 65 7.97 -21.00 -18.63
N PRO A 66 7.47 -22.09 -19.26
CA PRO A 66 6.21 -22.69 -18.84
C PRO A 66 6.19 -22.97 -17.33
N VAL A 67 5.07 -22.65 -16.69
CA VAL A 67 4.85 -22.90 -15.27
C VAL A 67 4.25 -24.31 -15.06
N ASP A 68 4.33 -24.81 -13.81
CA ASP A 68 3.68 -26.06 -13.44
C ASP A 68 2.17 -25.96 -13.62
N ASP A 69 1.55 -27.09 -14.03
CA ASP A 69 0.13 -27.20 -14.32
C ASP A 69 -0.74 -26.80 -13.11
N ALA A 70 -1.79 -26.03 -13.37
CA ALA A 70 -2.89 -25.91 -12.42
C ALA A 70 -3.83 -27.11 -12.58
N VAL A 71 -4.26 -27.70 -11.45
CA VAL A 71 -5.01 -28.98 -11.44
C VAL A 71 -6.24 -28.87 -10.55
N THR A 72 -7.36 -29.35 -11.06
CA THR A 72 -8.59 -29.55 -10.28
C THR A 72 -9.30 -30.81 -10.66
N LYS A 73 -10.23 -31.28 -9.79
CA LYS A 73 -11.12 -32.41 -10.05
C LYS A 73 -12.55 -31.93 -10.11
N PHE A 74 -13.32 -32.52 -11.02
CA PHE A 74 -14.74 -32.24 -11.19
C PHE A 74 -15.52 -33.52 -11.42
N ASN A 75 -16.83 -33.49 -11.19
CA ASN A 75 -17.67 -34.65 -11.33
C ASN A 75 -18.60 -34.52 -12.55
N ILE A 76 -18.70 -35.58 -13.32
CA ILE A 76 -19.63 -35.74 -14.45
C ILE A 76 -20.76 -36.66 -14.02
N GLY A 77 -22.01 -36.20 -14.16
CA GLY A 77 -23.21 -36.96 -13.80
C GLY A 77 -23.55 -38.06 -14.75
N GLU A 78 -23.26 -37.90 -16.05
CA GLU A 78 -23.59 -38.84 -17.14
C GLU A 78 -22.44 -38.89 -18.14
N SER A 79 -22.05 -40.10 -18.59
CA SER A 79 -21.07 -40.25 -19.66
C SER A 79 -21.62 -39.70 -20.96
N GLY A 80 -20.78 -39.00 -21.74
CA GLY A 80 -21.23 -38.41 -23.00
C GLY A 80 -20.19 -37.55 -23.69
N ASN A 81 -20.63 -36.94 -24.78
CA ASN A 81 -19.84 -35.96 -25.52
C ASN A 81 -20.18 -34.55 -25.01
N TYR A 82 -19.18 -33.88 -24.45
CA TYR A 82 -19.30 -32.50 -23.90
C TYR A 82 -18.55 -31.52 -24.78
N ARG A 83 -19.16 -30.37 -25.08
CA ARG A 83 -18.47 -29.26 -25.69
C ARG A 83 -17.74 -28.49 -24.61
N LEU A 84 -16.47 -28.22 -24.87
CA LEU A 84 -15.59 -27.44 -23.99
C LEU A 84 -15.61 -25.97 -24.40
N TRP A 85 -15.95 -25.10 -23.48
CA TRP A 85 -15.81 -23.66 -23.62
C TRP A 85 -14.82 -23.12 -22.57
N VAL A 86 -13.89 -22.28 -23.00
CA VAL A 86 -12.90 -21.65 -22.13
C VAL A 86 -12.97 -20.12 -22.29
N ARG A 87 -13.18 -19.40 -21.20
CA ARG A 87 -13.16 -17.96 -21.22
C ARG A 87 -11.73 -17.46 -21.04
N THR A 88 -11.20 -16.80 -22.08
CA THR A 88 -9.81 -16.36 -22.19
C THR A 88 -9.70 -15.21 -23.18
N LYS A 89 -8.48 -14.68 -23.39
CA LYS A 89 -8.13 -13.69 -24.41
C LYS A 89 -6.67 -13.84 -24.84
N ASP A 90 -6.32 -13.32 -26.00
CA ASP A 90 -4.93 -13.01 -26.36
C ASP A 90 -4.59 -11.62 -25.82
N TRP A 91 -3.82 -11.55 -24.76
CA TRP A 91 -3.56 -10.30 -24.03
C TRP A 91 -2.73 -9.27 -24.80
N VAL A 92 -2.06 -9.65 -25.90
CA VAL A 92 -1.35 -8.72 -26.77
C VAL A 92 -2.11 -8.38 -28.05
N ALA A 93 -3.23 -9.03 -28.34
CA ALA A 93 -3.94 -8.90 -29.63
C ALA A 93 -4.35 -7.46 -29.97
N ARG A 94 -4.59 -6.59 -28.97
CA ARG A 94 -4.89 -5.16 -29.21
C ARG A 94 -3.72 -4.39 -29.89
N TRP A 95 -2.49 -4.92 -29.80
CA TRP A 95 -1.29 -4.31 -30.41
C TRP A 95 -0.66 -5.18 -31.48
N ASN A 96 -0.81 -6.49 -31.38
CA ASN A 96 -0.27 -7.47 -32.33
C ASN A 96 -1.13 -8.74 -32.35
N ALA A 97 -2.07 -8.79 -33.28
CA ALA A 97 -3.07 -9.87 -33.36
C ALA A 97 -2.54 -11.24 -33.80
N THR A 98 -1.27 -11.35 -34.18
CA THR A 98 -0.68 -12.59 -34.69
C THR A 98 0.35 -13.23 -33.77
N ALA A 99 0.69 -12.58 -32.65
CA ALA A 99 1.82 -12.99 -31.84
C ALA A 99 1.48 -14.04 -30.77
N SER A 100 0.34 -13.90 -30.11
CA SER A 100 -0.23 -14.84 -29.12
C SER A 100 0.79 -15.45 -28.14
N PRO A 101 1.41 -14.66 -27.25
CA PRO A 101 2.44 -15.18 -26.36
C PRO A 101 1.90 -16.07 -25.22
N GLY A 102 0.67 -15.86 -24.77
CA GLY A 102 0.07 -16.50 -23.62
C GLY A 102 -0.64 -17.82 -23.95
N LYS A 103 0.01 -18.73 -24.67
CA LYS A 103 -0.59 -20.00 -25.11
C LYS A 103 -0.67 -21.03 -23.98
N PHE A 104 -1.83 -21.68 -23.88
CA PHE A 104 -2.03 -22.79 -22.96
C PHE A 104 -2.99 -23.85 -23.53
N GLN A 105 -3.02 -25.02 -22.92
CA GLN A 105 -3.91 -26.13 -23.25
C GLN A 105 -4.73 -26.57 -22.04
N ILE A 106 -5.93 -27.09 -22.32
CA ILE A 106 -6.73 -27.84 -21.37
C ILE A 106 -6.41 -29.32 -21.55
N ILE A 107 -6.15 -30.03 -20.46
CA ILE A 107 -5.94 -31.48 -20.43
C ILE A 107 -7.01 -32.08 -19.51
N ILE A 108 -7.78 -33.07 -19.99
CA ILE A 108 -8.76 -33.78 -19.17
C ILE A 108 -8.41 -35.28 -19.19
N ASP A 109 -8.23 -35.86 -18.01
CA ASP A 109 -7.81 -37.27 -17.80
C ASP A 109 -6.60 -37.67 -18.66
N GLY A 110 -5.60 -36.74 -18.71
CA GLY A 110 -4.36 -36.93 -19.46
C GLY A 110 -4.48 -36.71 -20.97
N LYS A 111 -5.66 -36.40 -21.50
CA LYS A 111 -5.90 -36.15 -22.92
C LYS A 111 -5.99 -34.63 -23.18
N PRO A 112 -5.13 -34.04 -24.02
CA PRO A 112 -5.24 -32.65 -24.39
C PRO A 112 -6.46 -32.39 -25.26
N ALA A 113 -7.12 -31.23 -25.02
CA ALA A 113 -8.11 -30.70 -25.96
C ALA A 113 -7.45 -30.34 -27.31
N ASN A 114 -8.22 -30.38 -28.39
CA ASN A 114 -7.69 -30.06 -29.72
C ASN A 114 -7.30 -28.63 -29.91
N ALA A 115 -7.87 -27.72 -29.10
CA ALA A 115 -7.63 -26.29 -29.21
C ALA A 115 -6.45 -25.83 -28.33
N THR A 116 -5.72 -24.80 -28.83
CA THR A 116 -4.78 -24.02 -28.06
C THR A 116 -5.44 -22.68 -27.71
N PHE A 117 -5.46 -22.36 -26.44
CA PHE A 117 -6.11 -21.16 -25.90
C PHE A 117 -5.12 -20.01 -25.71
N GLY A 118 -5.63 -18.79 -25.46
CA GLY A 118 -4.82 -17.58 -25.37
C GLY A 118 -4.30 -17.08 -26.70
N THR A 119 -4.90 -17.51 -27.81
CA THR A 119 -4.43 -17.20 -29.18
C THR A 119 -5.32 -16.28 -29.97
N ASN A 120 -6.49 -15.95 -29.46
CA ASN A 120 -7.51 -15.14 -30.15
C ASN A 120 -8.19 -14.17 -29.17
N GLY A 121 -8.83 -13.14 -29.72
CA GLY A 121 -9.67 -12.23 -29.01
C GLY A 121 -8.90 -11.09 -28.30
N VAL A 122 -9.24 -9.85 -28.65
CA VAL A 122 -8.74 -8.63 -27.97
C VAL A 122 -9.39 -8.49 -26.59
N GLN A 123 -10.64 -8.88 -26.51
CA GLN A 123 -11.44 -8.86 -25.26
C GLN A 123 -11.59 -10.25 -24.68
N TRP A 124 -11.91 -10.31 -23.41
CA TRP A 124 -12.30 -11.57 -22.76
C TRP A 124 -13.54 -12.16 -23.43
N GLY A 125 -13.48 -13.44 -23.76
CA GLY A 125 -14.57 -14.14 -24.45
C GLY A 125 -14.48 -15.66 -24.35
N TRP A 126 -15.56 -16.34 -24.72
CA TRP A 126 -15.63 -17.78 -24.76
C TRP A 126 -14.99 -18.33 -26.05
N HIS A 127 -14.09 -19.28 -25.90
CA HIS A 127 -13.38 -19.94 -26.99
C HIS A 127 -13.75 -21.43 -27.00
N ASP A 128 -14.10 -21.93 -28.18
CA ASP A 128 -14.47 -23.31 -28.40
C ASP A 128 -13.25 -24.21 -28.31
N GLY A 129 -13.29 -25.18 -27.41
CA GLY A 129 -12.28 -26.24 -27.23
C GLY A 129 -12.57 -27.53 -27.95
N GLY A 130 -13.72 -27.60 -28.66
CA GLY A 130 -14.20 -28.79 -29.34
C GLY A 130 -14.99 -29.75 -28.42
N ILE A 131 -15.26 -30.93 -28.93
CA ILE A 131 -16.00 -31.96 -28.23
C ILE A 131 -15.05 -32.95 -27.56
N ILE A 132 -15.32 -33.25 -26.28
CA ILE A 132 -14.55 -34.18 -25.45
C ILE A 132 -15.51 -35.27 -24.92
N ALA A 133 -15.14 -36.52 -25.10
CA ALA A 133 -15.85 -37.63 -24.49
C ALA A 133 -15.44 -37.81 -23.04
N LEU A 134 -16.40 -37.70 -22.11
CA LEU A 134 -16.20 -37.80 -20.68
C LEU A 134 -16.98 -38.99 -20.11
N GLU A 135 -16.39 -39.63 -19.12
CA GLU A 135 -17.02 -40.74 -18.39
C GLU A 135 -17.66 -40.21 -17.10
N LYS A 136 -18.78 -40.80 -16.71
CA LYS A 136 -19.46 -40.56 -15.45
C LYS A 136 -18.50 -40.78 -14.28
N GLY A 137 -18.48 -39.84 -13.35
CA GLY A 137 -17.64 -39.87 -12.14
C GLY A 137 -16.67 -38.70 -12.07
N THR A 138 -15.60 -38.88 -11.31
CA THR A 138 -14.59 -37.85 -11.06
C THR A 138 -13.57 -37.85 -12.20
N ASN A 139 -13.42 -36.71 -12.85
CA ASN A 139 -12.45 -36.44 -13.90
C ASN A 139 -11.42 -35.40 -13.39
N GLU A 140 -10.19 -35.41 -13.94
CA GLU A 140 -9.14 -34.45 -13.62
C GLU A 140 -8.95 -33.45 -14.76
N LEU A 141 -8.94 -32.18 -14.46
CA LEU A 141 -8.66 -31.08 -15.39
C LEU A 141 -7.36 -30.38 -15.04
N ARG A 142 -6.53 -30.10 -16.07
CA ARG A 142 -5.30 -29.38 -15.96
C ARG A 142 -5.25 -28.18 -16.91
N LEU A 143 -4.74 -27.07 -16.45
CA LEU A 143 -4.26 -25.96 -17.28
C LEU A 143 -2.77 -26.15 -17.50
N LYS A 144 -2.36 -26.41 -18.74
CA LYS A 144 -0.95 -26.57 -19.12
C LYS A 144 -0.47 -25.32 -19.84
N ASP A 145 0.44 -24.60 -19.20
CA ASP A 145 1.13 -23.48 -19.84
C ASP A 145 2.12 -23.97 -20.90
N LEU A 146 2.17 -23.27 -22.04
CA LEU A 146 3.06 -23.63 -23.15
C LEU A 146 4.24 -22.66 -23.35
N THR A 147 4.21 -21.49 -22.71
CA THR A 147 5.12 -20.39 -23.04
C THR A 147 5.75 -19.67 -21.86
N GLY A 148 5.06 -19.59 -20.73
CA GLY A 148 5.46 -18.78 -19.57
C GLY A 148 5.24 -17.27 -19.76
N PHE A 149 4.44 -16.87 -20.75
CA PHE A 149 4.17 -15.48 -21.07
C PHE A 149 2.71 -15.10 -20.85
N ASP A 150 2.28 -15.21 -19.60
CA ASP A 150 1.04 -14.61 -19.09
C ASP A 150 -0.25 -15.10 -19.76
N GLY A 151 -0.31 -16.40 -20.11
CA GLY A 151 -1.54 -17.05 -20.53
C GLY A 151 -2.61 -16.92 -19.43
N ARG A 152 -3.89 -16.70 -19.83
CA ARG A 152 -4.97 -16.31 -18.90
C ARG A 152 -6.19 -17.20 -19.07
N CYS A 153 -6.65 -17.80 -17.98
CA CYS A 153 -7.87 -18.57 -17.93
C CYS A 153 -8.78 -18.04 -16.84
N ASP A 154 -9.98 -17.61 -17.22
CA ASP A 154 -11.00 -17.13 -16.30
C ASP A 154 -11.87 -18.28 -15.80
N CYS A 155 -12.52 -18.99 -16.70
CA CYS A 155 -13.38 -20.12 -16.34
C CYS A 155 -13.51 -21.13 -17.50
N ILE A 156 -14.05 -22.30 -17.17
CA ILE A 156 -14.24 -23.43 -18.07
C ILE A 156 -15.68 -23.92 -17.94
N TYR A 157 -16.32 -24.17 -19.06
CA TYR A 157 -17.67 -24.70 -19.10
C TYR A 157 -17.73 -25.92 -20.03
N LEU A 158 -18.33 -26.97 -19.53
CA LEU A 158 -18.55 -28.25 -20.24
C LEU A 158 -20.06 -28.50 -20.32
N THR A 159 -20.59 -28.72 -21.52
CA THR A 159 -22.03 -28.92 -21.72
C THR A 159 -22.31 -29.94 -22.81
N THR A 160 -23.38 -30.73 -22.64
CA THR A 160 -23.92 -31.58 -23.71
C THR A 160 -24.76 -30.81 -24.73
N GLU A 161 -25.11 -29.55 -24.44
CA GLU A 161 -25.71 -28.66 -25.42
C GLU A 161 -24.60 -28.03 -26.28
N THR A 162 -24.50 -28.51 -27.54
CA THR A 162 -23.32 -28.26 -28.37
C THR A 162 -23.39 -26.98 -29.21
N ASP A 163 -24.54 -26.33 -29.35
CA ASP A 163 -24.76 -25.31 -30.37
C ASP A 163 -24.74 -23.86 -29.84
N GLN A 164 -24.74 -23.64 -28.52
CA GLN A 164 -24.80 -22.31 -27.93
C GLN A 164 -23.63 -22.06 -26.99
N PRO A 165 -22.89 -20.97 -27.18
CA PRO A 165 -21.89 -20.53 -26.17
C PRO A 165 -22.61 -19.98 -24.93
N PRO A 166 -21.94 -20.00 -23.74
CA PRO A 166 -22.44 -19.33 -22.56
C PRO A 166 -22.59 -17.81 -22.77
N PRO A 167 -23.29 -17.08 -21.87
CA PRO A 167 -23.45 -15.63 -21.99
C PRO A 167 -22.11 -14.92 -22.17
N PRO A 168 -22.00 -13.95 -23.10
CA PRO A 168 -20.70 -13.40 -23.48
C PRO A 168 -20.09 -12.45 -22.41
N ALA A 169 -20.90 -11.60 -21.80
CA ALA A 169 -20.44 -10.58 -20.88
C ALA A 169 -21.58 -9.96 -20.05
N ASP A 170 -21.26 -9.01 -19.17
CA ASP A 170 -22.14 -8.15 -18.39
C ASP A 170 -22.91 -8.84 -17.24
N THR A 171 -23.98 -8.20 -16.81
CA THR A 171 -24.84 -8.67 -15.71
C THR A 171 -25.40 -10.07 -15.96
N VAL A 172 -25.72 -10.41 -17.21
CA VAL A 172 -26.20 -11.74 -17.60
C VAL A 172 -25.16 -12.81 -17.30
N LEU A 173 -23.90 -12.55 -17.58
CA LEU A 173 -22.81 -13.50 -17.25
C LEU A 173 -22.66 -13.66 -15.74
N SER A 174 -22.74 -12.58 -14.99
CA SER A 174 -22.58 -12.60 -13.53
C SER A 174 -23.74 -13.38 -12.86
N GLU A 175 -24.98 -13.17 -13.32
CA GLU A 175 -26.14 -13.91 -12.84
C GLU A 175 -26.03 -15.39 -13.18
N TRP A 176 -25.69 -15.72 -14.44
CA TRP A 176 -25.49 -17.08 -14.91
C TRP A 176 -24.38 -17.83 -14.11
N ARG A 177 -23.24 -17.15 -13.82
CA ARG A 177 -22.16 -17.75 -12.99
C ARG A 177 -22.69 -18.09 -11.60
N ARG A 178 -23.45 -17.20 -10.96
CA ARG A 178 -24.02 -17.44 -9.64
C ARG A 178 -24.95 -18.66 -9.64
N GLU A 179 -25.76 -18.82 -10.68
CA GLU A 179 -26.64 -19.98 -10.87
C GLU A 179 -25.83 -21.27 -11.05
N GLN A 180 -24.80 -21.25 -11.91
CA GLN A 180 -23.93 -22.39 -12.17
C GLN A 180 -23.16 -22.84 -10.92
N LEU A 181 -22.74 -21.92 -10.10
CA LEU A 181 -22.05 -22.19 -8.83
C LEU A 181 -23.02 -22.57 -7.70
N GLY A 182 -24.32 -22.48 -7.92
CA GLY A 182 -25.33 -22.72 -6.87
C GLY A 182 -25.20 -21.76 -5.68
N LEU A 183 -24.72 -20.53 -5.91
CA LEU A 183 -24.51 -19.56 -4.87
C LEU A 183 -25.83 -19.06 -4.29
N ALA A 184 -25.88 -18.85 -2.99
CA ALA A 184 -27.06 -18.35 -2.30
C ALA A 184 -27.51 -16.99 -2.90
N ALA A 185 -28.81 -16.83 -3.09
CA ALA A 185 -29.41 -15.59 -3.56
C ALA A 185 -29.17 -14.42 -2.60
N ASN A 186 -29.10 -14.73 -1.29
CA ASN A 186 -28.81 -13.76 -0.25
C ASN A 186 -27.42 -14.05 0.34
N PRO A 187 -26.51 -13.07 0.34
CA PRO A 187 -25.18 -13.23 0.94
C PRO A 187 -25.27 -13.40 2.47
N GLU A 188 -24.24 -14.04 3.05
CA GLU A 188 -24.07 -14.12 4.50
C GLU A 188 -23.86 -12.72 5.08
N ASN A 189 -24.64 -12.37 6.12
CA ASN A 189 -24.45 -11.11 6.84
C ASN A 189 -23.32 -11.24 7.86
N ARG A 190 -22.41 -10.26 7.85
CA ARG A 190 -21.35 -10.10 8.83
C ARG A 190 -21.47 -8.76 9.56
N GLY A 191 -21.17 -8.74 10.83
CA GLY A 191 -21.32 -7.54 11.66
C GLY A 191 -22.48 -7.61 12.65
N PRO A 192 -23.03 -6.48 13.15
CA PRO A 192 -22.59 -5.12 12.79
C PRO A 192 -21.19 -4.78 13.31
N TYR A 193 -20.49 -3.89 12.58
CA TYR A 193 -19.21 -3.32 12.96
C TYR A 193 -19.34 -1.81 13.20
N ASP A 194 -18.57 -1.26 14.14
CA ASP A 194 -18.48 0.19 14.30
C ASP A 194 -17.80 0.83 13.08
N LEU A 195 -16.75 0.16 12.55
CA LEU A 195 -16.04 0.63 11.35
C LEU A 195 -15.75 -0.52 10.39
N VAL A 196 -16.12 -0.34 9.12
CA VAL A 196 -15.74 -1.22 8.01
C VAL A 196 -14.67 -0.54 7.18
N VAL A 197 -13.46 -1.10 7.13
CA VAL A 197 -12.31 -0.58 6.40
C VAL A 197 -12.11 -1.40 5.13
N ILE A 198 -12.12 -0.75 3.97
CA ILE A 198 -11.96 -1.42 2.68
C ILE A 198 -10.63 -1.03 2.06
N GLY A 199 -9.76 -2.06 1.85
CA GLY A 199 -8.40 -1.92 1.36
C GLY A 199 -7.35 -2.09 2.46
N GLY A 200 -6.58 -3.19 2.41
CA GLY A 200 -5.55 -3.57 3.39
C GLY A 200 -4.16 -2.98 3.13
N GLY A 201 -4.07 -1.82 2.46
CA GLY A 201 -2.82 -1.05 2.35
C GLY A 201 -2.45 -0.38 3.68
N TYR A 202 -1.34 0.38 3.71
CA TYR A 202 -0.91 1.12 4.92
C TYR A 202 -2.02 1.99 5.51
N ALA A 203 -2.83 2.64 4.67
CA ALA A 203 -3.96 3.45 5.11
C ALA A 203 -5.01 2.63 5.85
N GLY A 204 -5.41 1.48 5.27
CA GLY A 204 -6.42 0.63 5.88
C GLY A 204 -5.94 -0.08 7.14
N MET A 205 -4.69 -0.56 7.16
CA MET A 205 -4.10 -1.13 8.38
C MET A 205 -4.03 -0.09 9.51
N GLY A 206 -3.61 1.15 9.19
CA GLY A 206 -3.60 2.25 10.15
C GLY A 206 -4.99 2.57 10.69
N SER A 207 -6.02 2.60 9.81
CA SER A 207 -7.42 2.84 10.21
C SER A 207 -7.94 1.73 11.11
N ALA A 208 -7.72 0.47 10.72
CA ALA A 208 -8.22 -0.69 11.46
C ALA A 208 -7.58 -0.80 12.85
N LEU A 209 -6.23 -0.77 12.93
CA LEU A 209 -5.50 -0.84 14.20
C LEU A 209 -5.89 0.30 15.14
N SER A 210 -5.96 1.53 14.61
CA SER A 210 -6.26 2.68 15.42
C SER A 210 -7.69 2.66 15.97
N ALA A 211 -8.68 2.29 15.14
CA ALA A 211 -10.08 2.16 15.58
C ALA A 211 -10.26 1.02 16.59
N ALA A 212 -9.66 -0.15 16.30
CA ALA A 212 -9.75 -1.31 17.18
C ALA A 212 -9.14 -1.05 18.56
N ARG A 213 -7.96 -0.42 18.61
CA ARG A 213 -7.34 0.02 19.87
C ARG A 213 -8.16 1.06 20.61
N MET A 214 -8.94 1.87 19.89
CA MET A 214 -9.92 2.77 20.52
C MET A 214 -11.25 2.07 20.80
N GLY A 215 -11.27 0.73 20.85
CA GLY A 215 -12.38 -0.09 21.31
C GLY A 215 -13.47 -0.35 20.29
N CYS A 216 -13.33 0.10 19.03
CA CYS A 216 -14.28 -0.19 17.97
C CYS A 216 -14.16 -1.63 17.50
N ARG A 217 -15.29 -2.26 17.17
CA ARG A 217 -15.32 -3.51 16.41
C ARG A 217 -15.14 -3.20 14.93
N VAL A 218 -14.09 -3.77 14.31
CA VAL A 218 -13.64 -3.40 12.97
C VAL A 218 -13.65 -4.61 12.02
N ALA A 219 -14.18 -4.43 10.80
CA ALA A 219 -13.89 -5.33 9.69
C ALA A 219 -12.81 -4.70 8.80
N LEU A 220 -11.73 -5.44 8.50
CA LEU A 220 -10.73 -5.05 7.49
C LEU A 220 -10.83 -5.97 6.29
N VAL A 221 -11.24 -5.41 5.14
CA VAL A 221 -11.49 -6.15 3.90
C VAL A 221 -10.35 -5.92 2.90
N GLN A 222 -9.75 -7.01 2.42
CA GLN A 222 -8.64 -6.97 1.46
C GLN A 222 -8.86 -7.99 0.35
N ASP A 223 -8.78 -7.54 -0.90
CA ASP A 223 -9.01 -8.32 -2.12
C ASP A 223 -7.89 -9.31 -2.47
N ARG A 224 -6.72 -9.18 -1.87
CA ARG A 224 -5.54 -10.01 -2.12
C ARG A 224 -5.15 -10.84 -0.89
N PRO A 225 -4.29 -11.84 -1.06
CA PRO A 225 -3.87 -12.73 0.03
C PRO A 225 -2.93 -12.04 1.04
N VAL A 226 -2.40 -10.86 0.73
CA VAL A 226 -1.43 -10.14 1.55
C VAL A 226 -1.85 -8.71 1.82
N LEU A 227 -1.41 -8.17 2.96
CA LEU A 227 -1.58 -6.78 3.35
C LEU A 227 -0.40 -5.91 2.85
N GLY A 228 -0.57 -4.58 2.87
CA GLY A 228 0.48 -3.62 2.53
C GLY A 228 0.23 -2.83 1.23
N GLY A 229 -0.65 -3.30 0.37
CA GLY A 229 -0.93 -2.63 -0.91
C GLY A 229 0.33 -2.52 -1.77
N ASN A 230 0.72 -1.31 -2.22
CA ASN A 230 1.96 -1.11 -2.98
C ASN A 230 3.23 -1.47 -2.18
N GLY A 231 3.17 -1.48 -0.84
CA GLY A 231 4.24 -1.90 0.07
C GLY A 231 4.12 -3.36 0.51
N SER A 232 3.60 -4.23 -0.35
CA SER A 232 3.57 -5.68 -0.18
C SER A 232 4.63 -6.37 -1.05
N SER A 233 4.86 -7.66 -0.84
CA SER A 233 5.74 -8.48 -1.67
C SER A 233 5.26 -8.62 -3.12
N GLU A 234 3.98 -8.35 -3.40
CA GLU A 234 3.42 -8.44 -4.75
C GLU A 234 3.80 -7.25 -5.64
N VAL A 235 3.94 -6.05 -5.06
CA VAL A 235 4.25 -4.81 -5.81
C VAL A 235 5.68 -4.32 -5.55
N ARG A 236 6.20 -4.52 -4.34
CA ARG A 236 7.59 -4.26 -3.91
C ARG A 236 8.03 -2.81 -3.98
N VAL A 237 7.15 -1.87 -3.67
CA VAL A 237 7.51 -0.46 -3.46
C VAL A 237 7.83 -0.24 -1.98
N TRP A 238 9.07 0.17 -1.65
CA TRP A 238 9.42 0.47 -0.26
C TRP A 238 8.60 1.63 0.31
N ALA A 239 8.15 1.50 1.56
CA ALA A 239 7.29 2.49 2.19
C ALA A 239 8.07 3.75 2.55
N LYS A 240 7.73 4.88 1.92
CA LYS A 240 8.32 6.21 2.16
C LYS A 240 7.40 7.08 3.01
N GLY A 241 7.98 8.19 3.49
CA GLY A 241 7.43 9.12 4.44
C GLY A 241 8.09 8.97 5.80
N ASN A 242 8.34 10.08 6.50
CA ASN A 242 8.83 10.05 7.86
C ASN A 242 7.63 10.09 8.81
N ILE A 243 7.67 9.27 9.83
CA ILE A 243 6.63 9.12 10.87
C ILE A 243 7.08 9.75 12.19
N ARG A 244 6.18 9.85 13.16
CA ARG A 244 6.47 10.27 14.55
C ARG A 244 7.11 11.64 14.62
N ARG A 245 6.49 12.66 13.98
CA ARG A 245 7.00 14.05 13.95
C ARG A 245 5.88 15.06 13.77
N GLY A 246 6.25 16.36 13.65
CA GLY A 246 5.29 17.44 13.50
C GLY A 246 4.58 17.77 14.81
N LYS A 247 3.36 18.27 14.71
CA LYS A 247 2.52 18.71 15.84
C LYS A 247 2.12 17.54 16.77
N PHE A 248 1.98 16.33 16.23
CA PHE A 248 1.55 15.14 16.96
C PHE A 248 2.55 13.99 16.76
N PRO A 249 3.70 13.98 17.50
CA PRO A 249 4.76 12.99 17.27
C PRO A 249 4.42 11.54 17.70
N ARG A 250 3.23 11.32 18.24
CA ARG A 250 2.69 9.97 18.48
C ARG A 250 2.09 9.33 17.23
N ILE A 251 1.63 10.19 16.27
CA ILE A 251 1.12 9.68 15.00
C ILE A 251 2.24 9.03 14.21
N GLY A 252 1.99 7.81 13.76
CA GLY A 252 2.95 6.96 13.07
C GLY A 252 3.57 5.88 13.95
N GLU A 253 3.31 5.83 15.27
CA GLU A 253 3.76 4.72 16.11
C GLU A 253 3.11 3.39 15.68
N ILE A 254 1.82 3.40 15.31
CA ILE A 254 1.13 2.25 14.71
C ILE A 254 1.80 1.84 13.39
N ILE A 255 2.18 2.83 12.58
CA ILE A 255 2.80 2.57 11.27
C ILE A 255 4.22 2.01 11.43
N GLU A 256 4.91 2.35 12.52
CA GLU A 256 6.22 1.76 12.83
C GLU A 256 6.13 0.25 13.08
N GLU A 257 5.05 -0.23 13.73
CA GLU A 257 4.83 -1.64 14.04
C GLU A 257 4.65 -2.52 12.79
N ILE A 258 4.05 -1.95 11.73
CA ILE A 258 3.75 -2.64 10.46
C ILE A 258 4.72 -2.26 9.33
N SER A 259 5.73 -1.44 9.61
CA SER A 259 6.69 -1.00 8.60
C SER A 259 7.61 -2.14 8.16
N ASP A 260 7.81 -2.22 6.84
CA ASP A 260 8.77 -3.13 6.22
C ASP A 260 10.23 -2.69 6.43
N ASN A 261 11.16 -3.61 6.12
CA ASN A 261 12.59 -3.37 6.17
C ASN A 261 13.19 -3.04 4.79
N ALA A 262 12.36 -2.89 3.76
CA ALA A 262 12.82 -2.61 2.40
C ALA A 262 13.54 -1.26 2.33
N LYS A 263 14.71 -1.26 1.67
CA LYS A 263 15.56 -0.07 1.49
C LYS A 263 15.58 0.41 0.05
N LYS A 264 14.99 -0.35 -0.88
CA LYS A 264 14.92 -0.05 -2.31
C LYS A 264 13.64 -0.61 -2.92
N SER A 265 13.36 -0.26 -4.17
CA SER A 265 12.25 -0.75 -4.99
C SER A 265 12.79 -1.24 -6.34
N PRO A 266 12.58 -2.52 -6.71
CA PRO A 266 12.03 -3.57 -5.86
C PRO A 266 13.05 -4.06 -4.83
N GLY A 267 12.57 -4.45 -3.65
CA GLY A 267 13.30 -5.25 -2.67
C GLY A 267 13.09 -6.75 -2.89
N THR A 268 13.59 -7.59 -1.97
CA THR A 268 13.27 -9.02 -1.96
C THR A 268 11.87 -9.27 -1.40
N TYR A 269 11.36 -10.49 -1.53
CA TYR A 269 10.04 -10.86 -0.98
C TYR A 269 9.97 -10.64 0.54
N GLU A 270 11.01 -11.08 1.26
CA GLU A 270 11.08 -11.09 2.72
C GLU A 270 11.17 -9.68 3.32
N GLU A 271 11.79 -8.74 2.58
CA GLU A 271 11.96 -7.36 3.05
C GLU A 271 10.64 -6.62 3.27
N PHE A 272 9.55 -7.06 2.60
CA PHE A 272 8.24 -6.40 2.71
C PHE A 272 7.41 -6.85 3.91
N GLY A 273 7.80 -7.93 4.60
CA GLY A 273 7.21 -8.33 5.88
C GLY A 273 5.70 -8.56 5.84
N ASP A 274 5.17 -9.24 4.83
CA ASP A 274 3.75 -9.52 4.70
C ASP A 274 3.20 -10.28 5.91
N GLU A 275 3.97 -11.28 6.41
CA GLU A 275 3.61 -12.03 7.61
C GLU A 275 3.60 -11.17 8.88
N LEU A 276 4.51 -10.20 8.99
CA LEU A 276 4.50 -9.25 10.11
C LEU A 276 3.21 -8.43 10.11
N LYS A 277 2.83 -7.89 8.95
CA LYS A 277 1.62 -7.08 8.80
C LYS A 277 0.37 -7.88 9.14
N GLU A 278 0.25 -9.11 8.62
CA GLU A 278 -0.88 -9.99 8.90
C GLU A 278 -0.95 -10.37 10.38
N ARG A 279 0.18 -10.73 11.00
CA ARG A 279 0.24 -11.05 12.42
C ARG A 279 -0.20 -9.89 13.30
N VAL A 280 0.33 -8.67 13.09
CA VAL A 280 -0.04 -7.48 13.87
C VAL A 280 -1.54 -7.19 13.78
N ILE A 281 -2.14 -7.37 12.60
CA ILE A 281 -3.59 -7.19 12.43
C ILE A 281 -4.39 -8.30 13.12
N ARG A 282 -3.97 -9.57 13.02
CA ARG A 282 -4.68 -10.71 13.62
C ARG A 282 -4.54 -10.78 15.14
N ASP A 283 -3.45 -10.24 15.68
CA ASP A 283 -3.22 -10.16 17.13
C ASP A 283 -4.12 -9.09 17.78
N GLU A 284 -4.78 -8.23 17.00
CA GLU A 284 -5.70 -7.22 17.52
C GLU A 284 -7.12 -7.81 17.64
N PRO A 285 -7.63 -8.01 18.88
CA PRO A 285 -8.85 -8.81 19.10
C PRO A 285 -10.13 -8.18 18.54
N ASN A 286 -10.13 -6.88 18.31
CA ASN A 286 -11.28 -6.14 17.77
C ASN A 286 -11.29 -6.04 16.24
N ILE A 287 -10.39 -6.76 15.54
CA ILE A 287 -10.35 -6.75 14.07
C ILE A 287 -10.76 -8.12 13.49
N ASP A 288 -11.81 -8.13 12.70
CA ASP A 288 -12.14 -9.24 11.80
C ASP A 288 -11.44 -9.00 10.46
N LEU A 289 -10.37 -9.76 10.16
CA LEU A 289 -9.62 -9.65 8.91
C LEU A 289 -10.19 -10.58 7.83
N LEU A 290 -10.69 -9.99 6.75
CA LEU A 290 -11.19 -10.69 5.56
C LEU A 290 -10.20 -10.52 4.40
N LEU A 291 -9.22 -11.42 4.29
CA LEU A 291 -8.33 -11.53 3.12
C LEU A 291 -9.06 -12.24 1.97
N ASN A 292 -8.65 -11.95 0.73
CA ASN A 292 -9.25 -12.50 -0.49
C ASN A 292 -10.74 -12.16 -0.64
N HIS A 293 -11.17 -11.00 -0.13
CA HIS A 293 -12.52 -10.50 -0.27
C HIS A 293 -12.51 -9.19 -1.04
N HIS A 294 -13.04 -9.21 -2.26
CA HIS A 294 -13.12 -8.05 -3.14
C HIS A 294 -14.45 -7.33 -2.96
N ALA A 295 -14.42 -6.12 -2.38
CA ALA A 295 -15.59 -5.27 -2.30
C ALA A 295 -16.00 -4.80 -3.71
N HIS A 296 -17.30 -4.90 -4.03
CA HIS A 296 -17.77 -4.58 -5.39
C HIS A 296 -19.05 -3.73 -5.45
N ARG A 297 -19.76 -3.55 -4.36
CA ARG A 297 -20.94 -2.65 -4.27
C ARG A 297 -21.25 -2.26 -2.82
N VAL A 298 -22.09 -1.24 -2.66
CA VAL A 298 -22.58 -0.76 -1.36
C VAL A 298 -24.11 -0.72 -1.34
N ASP A 299 -24.69 -0.92 -0.16
CA ASP A 299 -26.10 -0.62 0.10
C ASP A 299 -26.20 0.77 0.74
N MET A 300 -27.19 1.55 0.31
CA MET A 300 -27.40 2.94 0.75
C MET A 300 -28.78 3.12 1.39
N ASP A 301 -28.83 3.97 2.42
CA ASP A 301 -30.06 4.59 2.91
C ASP A 301 -29.87 6.11 2.86
N GLY A 302 -30.48 6.75 1.85
CA GLY A 302 -30.21 8.15 1.53
C GLY A 302 -28.73 8.39 1.23
N ASN A 303 -28.09 9.26 2.00
CA ASN A 303 -26.65 9.56 1.92
C ASN A 303 -25.78 8.72 2.87
N ARG A 304 -26.34 7.69 3.50
CA ARG A 304 -25.66 6.83 4.43
C ARG A 304 -25.42 5.45 3.84
N ILE A 305 -24.19 4.94 3.93
CA ILE A 305 -23.86 3.56 3.58
C ILE A 305 -24.34 2.67 4.73
N THR A 306 -25.01 1.56 4.41
CA THR A 306 -25.49 0.60 5.41
C THR A 306 -24.74 -0.73 5.36
N ALA A 307 -24.19 -1.09 4.21
CA ALA A 307 -23.36 -2.28 4.07
C ALA A 307 -22.44 -2.18 2.85
N VAL A 308 -21.36 -2.99 2.88
CA VAL A 308 -20.51 -3.29 1.73
C VAL A 308 -20.67 -4.76 1.37
N HIS A 309 -20.78 -5.07 0.10
CA HIS A 309 -20.77 -6.42 -0.42
C HIS A 309 -19.38 -6.78 -0.92
N ALA A 310 -18.87 -7.93 -0.50
CA ALA A 310 -17.56 -8.42 -0.87
C ALA A 310 -17.63 -9.86 -1.37
N LEU A 311 -16.96 -10.13 -2.49
CA LEU A 311 -16.81 -11.43 -3.13
C LEU A 311 -15.56 -12.13 -2.61
N ASP A 312 -15.68 -13.35 -2.11
CA ASP A 312 -14.53 -14.23 -1.89
C ASP A 312 -13.89 -14.57 -3.24
N THR A 313 -12.66 -14.13 -3.45
CA THR A 313 -11.92 -14.26 -4.71
C THR A 313 -11.47 -15.68 -5.04
N ARG A 314 -11.84 -16.67 -4.23
CA ARG A 314 -11.50 -18.10 -4.45
C ARG A 314 -12.73 -18.95 -4.72
N THR A 315 -13.89 -18.55 -4.21
CA THR A 315 -15.11 -19.35 -4.25
C THR A 315 -16.26 -18.67 -4.99
N GLY A 316 -16.15 -17.36 -5.26
CA GLY A 316 -17.23 -16.58 -5.83
C GLY A 316 -18.38 -16.28 -4.85
N SER A 317 -18.31 -16.78 -3.60
CA SER A 317 -19.35 -16.51 -2.60
C SER A 317 -19.30 -15.05 -2.13
N GLU A 318 -20.46 -14.50 -1.82
CA GLU A 318 -20.62 -13.11 -1.42
C GLU A 318 -20.95 -12.99 0.07
N VAL A 319 -20.34 -12.03 0.74
CA VAL A 319 -20.68 -11.61 2.10
C VAL A 319 -21.18 -10.18 2.11
N LYS A 320 -22.18 -9.89 2.95
CA LYS A 320 -22.70 -8.55 3.21
C LYS A 320 -22.18 -8.08 4.57
N ILE A 321 -21.34 -7.05 4.56
CA ILE A 321 -20.64 -6.51 5.73
C ILE A 321 -21.38 -5.26 6.20
N ILE A 322 -22.05 -5.36 7.34
CA ILE A 322 -22.90 -4.32 7.92
C ILE A 322 -22.06 -3.48 8.88
N GLY A 323 -22.16 -2.18 8.82
CA GLY A 323 -21.42 -1.27 9.71
C GLY A 323 -22.07 0.10 9.85
N ASP A 324 -21.65 0.81 10.90
CA ASP A 324 -22.11 2.17 11.16
C ASP A 324 -21.30 3.21 10.38
N TYR A 325 -19.98 3.00 10.29
CA TYR A 325 -19.06 3.85 9.55
C TYR A 325 -18.21 3.03 8.58
N PHE A 326 -17.78 3.67 7.49
CA PHE A 326 -17.00 3.05 6.42
C PHE A 326 -15.77 3.89 6.12
N ALA A 327 -14.63 3.25 5.82
CA ALA A 327 -13.41 3.92 5.42
C ALA A 327 -12.94 3.40 4.05
N ASP A 328 -12.95 4.29 3.05
CA ASP A 328 -12.38 4.00 1.72
C ASP A 328 -10.86 4.13 1.77
N CYS A 329 -10.19 2.99 1.88
CA CYS A 329 -8.73 2.84 1.82
C CYS A 329 -8.28 2.09 0.56
N THR A 330 -9.15 1.98 -0.46
CA THR A 330 -8.91 1.23 -1.70
C THR A 330 -7.84 1.88 -2.58
N GLY A 331 -7.51 3.15 -2.32
CA GLY A 331 -6.59 3.95 -3.13
C GLY A 331 -7.14 4.35 -4.49
N HIS A 332 -8.35 3.90 -4.83
CA HIS A 332 -9.07 4.22 -6.06
C HIS A 332 -10.43 4.89 -5.81
N GLY A 333 -10.82 5.09 -4.55
CA GLY A 333 -12.09 5.69 -4.19
C GLY A 333 -13.29 4.85 -4.62
N TRP A 334 -13.20 3.51 -4.54
CA TRP A 334 -14.26 2.62 -4.99
C TRP A 334 -15.54 2.74 -4.16
N ILE A 335 -15.42 2.77 -2.83
CA ILE A 335 -16.56 2.88 -1.93
C ILE A 335 -17.28 4.20 -2.13
N GLY A 336 -16.52 5.30 -2.19
CA GLY A 336 -17.06 6.62 -2.49
C GLY A 336 -17.76 6.65 -3.85
N THR A 337 -17.19 6.02 -4.87
CA THR A 337 -17.79 5.97 -6.21
C THR A 337 -19.16 5.25 -6.20
N TRP A 338 -19.25 4.09 -5.54
CA TRP A 338 -20.52 3.34 -5.47
C TRP A 338 -21.54 4.05 -4.59
N ALA A 339 -21.10 4.74 -3.54
CA ALA A 339 -21.95 5.58 -2.70
C ALA A 339 -22.34 6.91 -3.34
N LYS A 340 -21.84 7.23 -4.54
CA LYS A 340 -22.04 8.52 -5.24
C LYS A 340 -21.47 9.73 -4.47
N ALA A 341 -20.33 9.52 -3.80
CA ALA A 341 -19.55 10.60 -3.21
C ALA A 341 -19.03 11.53 -4.30
N ASP A 342 -18.93 12.81 -3.98
CA ASP A 342 -18.28 13.78 -4.85
C ASP A 342 -16.80 13.38 -5.02
N LEU A 343 -16.35 13.35 -6.26
CA LEU A 343 -14.99 12.94 -6.61
C LEU A 343 -14.41 13.77 -7.76
N ASP A 344 -13.09 13.75 -7.86
CA ASP A 344 -12.33 14.30 -8.97
C ASP A 344 -11.30 13.28 -9.48
N MET A 345 -11.00 13.34 -10.76
CA MET A 345 -9.90 12.60 -11.39
C MET A 345 -9.33 13.47 -12.50
N SER A 346 -8.05 13.81 -12.40
CA SER A 346 -7.37 14.61 -13.42
C SER A 346 -7.54 13.98 -14.81
N PRO A 347 -8.03 14.70 -15.80
CA PRO A 347 -8.33 14.13 -17.12
C PRO A 347 -7.04 13.72 -17.86
N ASN A 348 -5.96 14.48 -17.72
CA ASN A 348 -4.68 14.29 -18.35
C ASN A 348 -3.54 14.53 -17.39
N GLY A 349 -2.34 14.05 -17.71
CA GLY A 349 -1.13 14.28 -16.92
C GLY A 349 -1.10 13.58 -15.57
N ARG A 350 -1.97 12.60 -15.36
CA ARG A 350 -1.94 11.77 -14.13
C ARG A 350 -0.63 11.03 -14.00
N MET A 351 -0.22 10.80 -12.76
CA MET A 351 0.85 9.84 -12.48
C MET A 351 0.40 8.43 -12.86
N GLY A 352 1.27 7.67 -13.47
CA GLY A 352 0.98 6.38 -14.06
C GLY A 352 0.94 5.22 -13.06
N MET A 353 1.06 4.01 -13.62
CA MET A 353 1.19 2.74 -12.91
C MET A 353 2.55 2.12 -13.20
N SER A 354 3.25 1.68 -12.15
CA SER A 354 4.54 0.98 -12.29
C SER A 354 4.35 -0.52 -12.22
N ASN A 355 5.08 -1.24 -13.13
CA ASN A 355 5.34 -2.66 -13.01
C ASN A 355 6.85 -2.85 -13.00
N MET A 356 7.40 -3.10 -11.81
CA MET A 356 8.84 -3.26 -11.63
C MET A 356 9.26 -4.69 -11.98
N TRP A 357 10.56 -4.88 -12.15
CA TRP A 357 11.15 -6.19 -12.46
C TRP A 357 12.55 -6.32 -11.88
N ALA A 358 12.99 -7.56 -11.73
CA ALA A 358 14.32 -7.91 -11.26
C ALA A 358 14.93 -9.01 -12.15
N TRP A 359 16.23 -8.96 -12.29
CA TRP A 359 17.02 -9.93 -13.02
C TRP A 359 18.34 -10.17 -12.28
N ASP A 360 19.02 -11.26 -12.59
CA ASP A 360 20.32 -11.61 -12.01
C ASP A 360 21.19 -12.30 -13.05
N GLU A 361 22.49 -12.44 -12.79
CA GLU A 361 23.45 -13.18 -13.60
C GLU A 361 23.72 -14.54 -12.92
N LEU A 362 23.55 -15.62 -13.70
CA LEU A 362 23.92 -16.96 -13.25
C LEU A 362 25.38 -17.27 -13.58
N ASP A 363 25.92 -18.36 -13.03
CA ASP A 363 27.29 -18.80 -13.31
C ASP A 363 27.48 -19.31 -14.76
N THR A 364 26.38 -19.67 -15.43
CA THR A 364 26.39 -20.25 -16.79
C THR A 364 25.42 -19.52 -17.71
N PRO A 365 25.69 -19.51 -19.04
CA PRO A 365 24.78 -18.93 -20.00
C PRO A 365 23.37 -19.54 -19.95
N THR A 366 22.38 -18.67 -20.09
CA THR A 366 20.96 -19.05 -20.14
C THR A 366 20.33 -18.60 -21.44
N ALA A 367 19.28 -19.29 -21.88
CA ALA A 367 18.47 -18.87 -23.03
C ALA A 367 17.25 -18.08 -22.52
N PHE A 368 16.79 -17.16 -23.35
CA PHE A 368 15.49 -16.50 -23.21
C PHE A 368 14.80 -16.48 -24.58
N PRO A 369 13.51 -16.83 -24.65
CA PRO A 369 12.78 -16.81 -25.92
C PRO A 369 12.71 -15.41 -26.53
N GLU A 370 12.81 -15.30 -27.85
CA GLU A 370 12.53 -14.04 -28.54
C GLU A 370 11.09 -13.58 -28.28
N THR A 371 10.93 -12.27 -28.06
CA THR A 371 9.63 -11.66 -27.75
C THR A 371 9.21 -10.64 -28.82
N PRO A 372 8.92 -11.05 -30.07
CA PRO A 372 8.56 -10.12 -31.16
C PRO A 372 7.24 -9.37 -30.92
N TRP A 373 6.45 -9.82 -29.98
CA TRP A 373 5.19 -9.23 -29.51
C TRP A 373 5.38 -8.13 -28.45
N ALA A 374 6.52 -8.10 -27.80
CA ALA A 374 6.88 -7.07 -26.81
C ALA A 374 7.21 -5.74 -27.47
N LEU A 375 7.57 -4.71 -26.72
CA LEU A 375 8.05 -3.46 -27.30
C LEU A 375 9.40 -3.72 -27.98
N ASP A 376 9.54 -3.22 -29.21
CA ASP A 376 10.76 -3.35 -30.01
C ASP A 376 11.84 -2.39 -29.48
N LEU A 377 12.62 -2.84 -28.49
CA LEU A 377 13.60 -2.04 -27.76
C LEU A 377 15.03 -2.49 -28.06
N GLN A 378 15.93 -1.52 -27.91
CA GLN A 378 17.39 -1.66 -27.82
C GLN A 378 17.87 -1.12 -26.47
N MET A 379 19.10 -1.42 -26.04
CA MET A 379 19.63 -0.96 -24.74
C MET A 379 19.63 0.56 -24.56
N ALA A 380 19.61 1.33 -25.65
CA ALA A 380 19.52 2.79 -25.62
C ALA A 380 18.09 3.32 -25.40
N ASP A 381 17.06 2.49 -25.59
CA ASP A 381 15.64 2.90 -25.50
C ASP A 381 15.10 2.95 -24.06
N PHE A 382 15.88 2.54 -23.06
CA PHE A 382 15.49 2.55 -21.66
C PHE A 382 16.67 2.81 -20.73
N PRO A 383 16.46 3.31 -19.50
CA PRO A 383 17.52 3.40 -18.51
C PRO A 383 18.01 2.01 -18.14
N TYR A 384 19.31 1.82 -18.20
CA TYR A 384 19.90 0.55 -17.82
C TYR A 384 19.66 0.27 -16.34
N PRO A 385 19.09 -0.88 -15.98
CA PRO A 385 18.76 -1.19 -14.59
C PRO A 385 20.00 -1.17 -13.70
N ARG A 386 19.90 -0.47 -12.57
CA ARG A 386 20.91 -0.51 -11.52
C ARG A 386 20.61 -1.69 -10.60
N ASP A 387 21.64 -2.26 -10.01
CA ASP A 387 21.50 -3.32 -8.99
C ASP A 387 20.58 -4.48 -9.44
N HIS A 388 20.66 -4.89 -10.69
CA HIS A 388 19.92 -6.04 -11.25
C HIS A 388 18.40 -5.94 -11.18
N HIS A 389 17.81 -4.74 -11.26
CA HIS A 389 16.36 -4.58 -11.28
C HIS A 389 15.86 -3.35 -12.03
N GLY A 390 14.65 -3.45 -12.54
CA GLY A 390 13.87 -2.34 -13.10
C GLY A 390 13.12 -1.61 -11.98
N GLN A 391 13.50 -0.35 -11.74
CA GLN A 391 13.06 0.44 -10.61
C GLN A 391 11.66 1.06 -10.82
N TRP A 392 11.22 1.88 -9.88
CA TRP A 392 9.94 2.56 -9.83
C TRP A 392 9.59 3.41 -11.05
N PHE A 393 10.57 3.83 -11.84
CA PHE A 393 10.39 4.67 -13.05
C PHE A 393 9.95 3.87 -14.30
N TRP A 394 9.81 2.54 -14.22
CA TRP A 394 9.10 1.74 -15.22
C TRP A 394 7.61 1.96 -15.01
N GLU A 395 7.07 2.95 -15.71
CA GLU A 395 5.76 3.53 -15.44
C GLU A 395 5.11 4.01 -16.72
N SER A 396 3.84 3.69 -16.93
CA SER A 396 3.04 4.14 -18.07
C SER A 396 1.59 4.47 -17.68
N GLY A 397 0.78 4.83 -18.66
CA GLY A 397 -0.65 5.10 -18.45
C GLY A 397 -0.96 6.52 -18.00
N PHE A 398 -0.07 7.50 -18.20
CA PHE A 398 -0.23 8.91 -17.77
C PHE A 398 -1.52 9.56 -18.30
N ASP A 399 -1.88 9.28 -19.56
CA ASP A 399 -3.07 9.82 -20.23
C ASP A 399 -4.10 8.73 -20.58
N LYS A 400 -3.97 7.54 -19.95
CA LYS A 400 -4.92 6.43 -20.14
C LYS A 400 -5.94 6.43 -19.00
N ASP A 401 -7.06 5.78 -19.19
CA ASP A 401 -8.04 5.58 -18.12
C ASP A 401 -7.46 4.63 -17.05
N ALA A 402 -7.03 5.20 -15.91
CA ALA A 402 -6.42 4.47 -14.81
C ALA A 402 -7.36 3.44 -14.14
N ILE A 403 -8.66 3.50 -14.42
CA ILE A 403 -9.68 2.61 -13.89
C ILE A 403 -10.16 1.65 -14.98
N GLY A 404 -10.71 2.18 -16.08
CA GLY A 404 -11.33 1.38 -17.14
C GLY A 404 -10.32 0.62 -18.00
N ASP A 405 -9.09 1.12 -18.17
CA ASP A 405 -8.01 0.47 -18.96
C ASP A 405 -6.83 0.00 -18.07
N ALA A 406 -7.06 -0.27 -16.80
CA ALA A 406 -6.02 -0.68 -15.87
C ALA A 406 -5.29 -1.97 -16.31
N GLU A 407 -6.02 -2.96 -16.83
CA GLU A 407 -5.43 -4.18 -17.41
C GLU A 407 -4.56 -3.85 -18.63
N GLY A 408 -5.02 -2.98 -19.52
CA GLY A 408 -4.26 -2.56 -20.70
C GLY A 408 -2.99 -1.80 -20.34
N ILE A 409 -3.00 -0.98 -19.29
CA ILE A 409 -1.80 -0.28 -18.78
C ILE A 409 -0.79 -1.31 -18.24
N ARG A 410 -1.25 -2.28 -17.43
CA ARG A 410 -0.41 -3.36 -16.91
C ARG A 410 0.21 -4.18 -18.06
N ASP A 411 -0.58 -4.54 -19.04
CA ASP A 411 -0.12 -5.33 -20.19
C ASP A 411 0.90 -4.57 -21.03
N TRP A 412 0.72 -3.28 -21.21
CA TRP A 412 1.71 -2.44 -21.84
C TRP A 412 3.04 -2.43 -21.08
N ASN A 413 2.99 -2.31 -19.75
CA ASN A 413 4.18 -2.37 -18.90
C ASN A 413 4.88 -3.73 -19.00
N LEU A 414 4.14 -4.85 -19.02
CA LEU A 414 4.72 -6.18 -19.22
C LEU A 414 5.42 -6.27 -20.59
N ARG A 415 4.81 -5.74 -21.67
CA ARG A 415 5.45 -5.68 -22.98
C ARG A 415 6.74 -4.85 -22.95
N ALA A 416 6.79 -3.75 -22.19
CA ALA A 416 8.00 -2.96 -22.02
C ALA A 416 9.10 -3.74 -21.28
N VAL A 417 8.76 -4.44 -20.20
CA VAL A 417 9.71 -5.26 -19.45
C VAL A 417 10.27 -6.40 -20.28
N TYR A 418 9.41 -7.18 -20.95
CA TYR A 418 9.86 -8.29 -21.80
C TYR A 418 10.65 -7.79 -23.02
N GLY A 419 10.31 -6.62 -23.59
CA GLY A 419 11.07 -6.00 -24.68
C GLY A 419 12.46 -5.56 -24.25
N ALA A 420 12.57 -4.97 -23.05
CA ALA A 420 13.86 -4.58 -22.47
C ALA A 420 14.74 -5.80 -22.15
N PHE A 421 14.16 -6.85 -21.55
CA PHE A 421 14.92 -8.05 -21.29
C PHE A 421 15.32 -8.80 -22.56
N ASN A 422 14.49 -8.78 -23.60
CA ASN A 422 14.86 -9.29 -24.93
C ASN A 422 16.03 -8.50 -25.55
N ALA A 423 16.06 -7.17 -25.39
CA ALA A 423 17.19 -6.35 -25.83
C ALA A 423 18.49 -6.75 -25.09
N MET A 424 18.39 -7.00 -23.80
CA MET A 424 19.53 -7.46 -22.98
C MET A 424 20.05 -8.84 -23.40
N LYS A 425 19.15 -9.79 -23.69
CA LYS A 425 19.50 -11.20 -23.91
C LYS A 425 19.76 -11.59 -25.35
N ASN A 426 19.01 -11.01 -26.30
CA ASN A 426 18.93 -11.52 -27.66
C ASN A 426 19.36 -10.48 -28.71
N ARG A 427 19.55 -9.20 -28.32
CA ARG A 427 19.89 -8.10 -29.25
C ARG A 427 21.22 -7.44 -28.89
N ASP A 428 21.27 -6.14 -28.91
CA ASP A 428 22.51 -5.34 -28.71
C ASP A 428 23.10 -5.43 -27.30
N GLY A 429 22.36 -5.96 -26.31
CA GLY A 429 22.83 -6.29 -24.96
C GLY A 429 23.45 -7.70 -24.81
N ALA A 430 23.22 -8.60 -25.77
CA ALA A 430 23.49 -10.03 -25.64
C ALA A 430 24.95 -10.39 -25.26
N ALA A 431 25.91 -9.68 -25.80
CA ALA A 431 27.32 -9.91 -25.49
C ALA A 431 27.70 -9.59 -24.03
N LYS A 432 26.93 -8.72 -23.36
CA LYS A 432 27.16 -8.32 -21.97
C LYS A 432 26.39 -9.16 -20.96
N HIS A 433 25.29 -9.80 -21.40
CA HIS A 433 24.35 -10.48 -20.52
C HIS A 433 24.05 -11.94 -20.92
N PRO A 434 25.08 -12.76 -21.27
CA PRO A 434 24.85 -14.15 -21.67
C PRO A 434 24.23 -14.99 -20.55
N ASN A 435 24.49 -14.61 -19.29
CA ASN A 435 24.06 -15.35 -18.11
C ASN A 435 22.81 -14.76 -17.44
N ALA A 436 22.28 -13.64 -17.96
CA ALA A 436 21.14 -12.96 -17.32
C ALA A 436 19.87 -13.81 -17.33
N ILE A 437 19.11 -13.73 -16.23
CA ILE A 437 17.82 -14.39 -16.02
C ILE A 437 16.85 -13.43 -15.37
N LEU A 438 15.59 -13.39 -15.82
CA LEU A 438 14.52 -12.73 -15.08
C LEU A 438 14.20 -13.52 -13.80
N THR A 439 14.28 -12.85 -12.66
CA THR A 439 14.01 -13.46 -11.35
C THR A 439 12.63 -13.07 -10.83
N TRP A 440 12.13 -11.91 -11.23
CA TRP A 440 10.81 -11.44 -10.82
C TRP A 440 10.32 -10.34 -11.78
N VAL A 441 9.02 -10.33 -12.07
CA VAL A 441 8.30 -9.26 -12.75
C VAL A 441 7.01 -9.01 -11.98
N ALA A 442 6.67 -7.76 -11.73
CA ALA A 442 5.41 -7.41 -11.07
C ALA A 442 4.26 -7.59 -12.07
N PHE A 443 3.41 -8.61 -11.89
CA PHE A 443 2.12 -8.69 -12.58
C PHE A 443 1.03 -7.87 -11.87
N VAL A 444 1.21 -7.59 -10.57
CA VAL A 444 0.39 -6.64 -9.84
C VAL A 444 0.92 -5.24 -10.06
N GLY A 445 0.09 -4.36 -10.62
CA GLY A 445 0.44 -2.98 -10.89
C GLY A 445 0.53 -2.13 -9.63
N GLY A 446 1.48 -1.20 -9.60
CA GLY A 446 1.63 -0.19 -8.55
C GLY A 446 1.07 1.18 -8.99
N PRO A 447 -0.25 1.42 -8.97
CA PRO A 447 -0.83 2.68 -9.40
C PRO A 447 -0.48 3.81 -8.42
N ARG A 448 -0.28 5.03 -8.99
CA ARG A 448 0.08 6.21 -8.20
C ARG A 448 -1.07 7.19 -8.02
N GLU A 449 -1.94 7.30 -9.01
CA GLU A 449 -3.04 8.23 -9.02
C GLU A 449 -4.26 7.65 -9.74
N SER A 450 -5.45 8.00 -9.24
CA SER A 450 -6.73 7.77 -9.88
C SER A 450 -7.76 8.78 -9.30
N ARG A 451 -8.94 8.32 -8.88
CA ARG A 451 -9.96 9.15 -8.26
C ARG A 451 -9.53 9.67 -6.89
N ARG A 452 -9.94 10.89 -6.58
CA ARG A 452 -9.86 11.55 -5.28
C ARG A 452 -11.26 11.91 -4.85
N LEU A 453 -11.65 11.52 -3.64
CA LEU A 453 -12.95 11.86 -3.07
C LEU A 453 -12.87 13.26 -2.45
N MET A 454 -13.97 14.02 -2.49
CA MET A 454 -13.98 15.39 -2.02
C MET A 454 -14.47 15.47 -0.58
N GLY A 455 -13.66 16.07 0.27
CA GLY A 455 -13.96 16.44 1.66
C GLY A 455 -14.36 17.92 1.77
N ASP A 456 -14.52 18.41 2.98
CA ASP A 456 -14.81 19.82 3.25
C ASP A 456 -13.61 20.75 2.97
N VAL A 457 -12.41 20.19 2.97
CA VAL A 457 -11.20 20.86 2.50
C VAL A 457 -10.62 20.06 1.33
N VAL A 458 -10.37 20.74 0.21
CA VAL A 458 -9.55 20.21 -0.88
C VAL A 458 -8.16 20.83 -0.75
N LEU A 459 -7.20 20.08 -0.24
CA LEU A 459 -5.84 20.57 -0.02
C LEU A 459 -5.14 20.84 -1.36
N THR A 460 -4.53 22.02 -1.49
CA THR A 460 -3.82 22.46 -2.68
C THR A 460 -2.30 22.50 -2.48
N GLU A 461 -1.52 22.54 -3.57
CA GLU A 461 -0.08 22.83 -3.53
C GLU A 461 0.20 24.16 -2.88
N ASP A 462 -0.58 25.20 -3.20
CA ASP A 462 -0.41 26.55 -2.66
C ASP A 462 -0.59 26.59 -1.14
N ASP A 463 -1.56 25.85 -0.58
CA ASP A 463 -1.74 25.71 0.86
C ASP A 463 -0.46 25.14 1.53
N ILE A 464 0.13 24.10 0.89
CA ILE A 464 1.33 23.43 1.42
C ILE A 464 2.56 24.32 1.32
N VAL A 465 2.78 24.98 0.19
CA VAL A 465 3.93 25.85 -0.06
C VAL A 465 3.87 27.11 0.81
N ALA A 466 2.68 27.71 0.96
CA ALA A 466 2.43 28.83 1.84
C ALA A 466 2.44 28.46 3.33
N LYS A 467 2.52 27.16 3.66
CA LYS A 467 2.43 26.64 5.04
C LYS A 467 1.16 27.11 5.75
N LYS A 468 0.04 27.13 5.02
CA LYS A 468 -1.24 27.53 5.57
C LYS A 468 -1.62 26.65 6.75
N GLU A 469 -1.94 27.24 7.87
CA GLU A 469 -2.34 26.54 9.06
C GLU A 469 -3.84 26.25 9.06
N PHE A 470 -4.17 25.01 9.43
CA PHE A 470 -5.53 24.57 9.66
C PHE A 470 -5.69 24.16 11.13
N PRO A 471 -6.79 24.51 11.82
CA PRO A 471 -7.02 24.10 13.21
C PRO A 471 -6.93 22.59 13.42
N ASP A 472 -7.39 21.84 12.44
CA ASP A 472 -7.44 20.38 12.37
C ASP A 472 -6.24 19.75 11.64
N GLY A 473 -5.16 20.53 11.40
CA GLY A 473 -3.92 20.03 10.81
C GLY A 473 -3.27 18.98 11.72
N CYS A 474 -3.14 17.74 11.25
CA CYS A 474 -2.78 16.60 12.10
C CYS A 474 -1.71 15.68 11.51
N VAL A 475 -1.81 15.24 10.24
CA VAL A 475 -0.90 14.24 9.66
C VAL A 475 0.32 14.92 9.03
N PRO A 476 1.56 14.65 9.50
CA PRO A 476 2.74 15.27 8.93
C PRO A 476 3.08 14.67 7.56
N SER A 477 2.84 15.41 6.48
CA SER A 477 3.37 15.06 5.16
C SER A 477 4.82 15.51 5.04
N THR A 478 5.74 14.56 4.90
CA THR A 478 7.19 14.80 4.95
C THR A 478 7.89 14.57 3.62
N TRP A 479 7.16 14.20 2.57
CA TRP A 479 7.74 14.01 1.24
C TRP A 479 7.73 15.34 0.47
N SER A 480 8.60 15.50 -0.54
CA SER A 480 8.47 16.60 -1.49
C SER A 480 7.19 16.43 -2.33
N ILE A 481 6.70 17.49 -2.93
CA ILE A 481 5.67 17.40 -3.97
C ILE A 481 6.31 16.68 -5.16
N ASP A 482 6.04 15.39 -5.28
CA ASP A 482 6.74 14.44 -6.16
C ASP A 482 5.76 13.96 -7.22
N LEU A 483 5.80 14.61 -8.37
CA LEU A 483 4.98 14.30 -9.54
C LEU A 483 5.81 13.54 -10.58
N HIS A 484 5.15 12.61 -11.25
CA HIS A 484 5.78 11.78 -12.27
C HIS A 484 5.28 12.14 -13.65
N TYR A 485 6.24 12.34 -14.57
CA TYR A 485 5.98 12.68 -15.95
C TYR A 485 6.79 11.76 -16.88
N PRO A 486 6.37 11.57 -18.13
CA PRO A 486 7.17 10.88 -19.12
C PRO A 486 8.60 11.46 -19.22
N LYS A 487 9.60 10.58 -19.30
CA LYS A 487 10.98 11.01 -19.53
C LYS A 487 11.22 11.12 -21.02
N GLU A 488 11.33 12.33 -21.54
CA GLU A 488 11.42 12.67 -22.98
C GLU A 488 12.49 11.89 -23.73
N GLN A 489 13.64 11.62 -23.10
CA GLN A 489 14.73 10.84 -23.69
C GLN A 489 14.27 9.46 -24.19
N TYR A 490 13.33 8.82 -23.47
CA TYR A 490 12.82 7.47 -23.75
C TYR A 490 11.40 7.46 -24.33
N ALA A 491 10.78 8.64 -24.47
CA ALA A 491 9.41 8.76 -24.98
C ALA A 491 9.32 8.81 -26.52
N LYS A 492 10.42 9.08 -27.23
CA LYS A 492 10.40 9.36 -28.68
C LYS A 492 9.76 8.25 -29.52
N LYS A 493 10.06 6.99 -29.22
CA LYS A 493 9.58 5.82 -29.96
C LYS A 493 8.14 5.44 -29.63
N TYR A 494 7.68 5.78 -28.42
CA TYR A 494 6.35 5.45 -27.88
C TYR A 494 5.69 6.68 -27.26
N ALA A 495 5.61 7.79 -28.02
CA ALA A 495 5.13 9.07 -27.54
C ALA A 495 3.65 9.05 -27.10
N ASP A 496 2.84 8.18 -27.69
CA ASP A 496 1.43 7.96 -27.38
C ASP A 496 1.19 7.15 -26.09
N ASN A 497 2.19 6.40 -25.63
CA ASN A 497 2.16 5.68 -24.38
C ASN A 497 3.59 5.46 -23.82
N PRO A 498 4.24 6.48 -23.27
CA PRO A 498 5.58 6.37 -22.69
C PRO A 498 5.59 5.38 -21.53
N PHE A 499 6.71 4.65 -21.38
CA PHE A 499 6.85 3.60 -20.36
C PHE A 499 7.95 3.85 -19.33
N ILE A 500 8.65 4.99 -19.43
CA ILE A 500 9.67 5.45 -18.47
C ILE A 500 9.29 6.83 -17.98
N SER A 501 9.30 7.01 -16.66
CA SER A 501 9.03 8.28 -15.99
C SER A 501 10.28 8.96 -15.43
N LYS A 502 10.12 10.24 -15.15
CA LYS A 502 10.98 11.03 -14.26
C LYS A 502 10.15 11.62 -13.13
N ALA A 503 10.73 11.67 -11.93
CA ALA A 503 10.16 12.41 -10.83
C ALA A 503 10.54 13.89 -10.93
N VAL A 504 9.57 14.77 -10.73
CA VAL A 504 9.77 16.22 -10.60
C VAL A 504 9.37 16.62 -9.19
N HIS A 505 10.32 17.14 -8.43
CA HIS A 505 10.14 17.48 -7.04
C HIS A 505 9.87 18.96 -6.85
N GLY A 506 8.65 19.32 -6.42
CA GLY A 506 8.30 20.66 -5.95
C GLY A 506 9.03 21.03 -4.66
N LYS A 507 9.20 22.34 -4.45
CA LYS A 507 9.84 22.91 -3.26
C LYS A 507 8.78 23.31 -2.22
N GLY A 508 9.22 23.60 -0.97
CA GLY A 508 8.37 24.21 0.06
C GLY A 508 7.93 23.27 1.17
N VAL A 509 8.09 21.94 1.04
CA VAL A 509 7.79 21.00 2.12
C VAL A 509 8.99 20.87 3.08
N ASP A 510 8.79 21.15 4.36
CA ASP A 510 9.76 20.80 5.40
C ASP A 510 9.70 19.28 5.66
N ARG A 511 10.62 18.54 5.06
CA ARG A 511 10.69 17.07 5.18
C ARG A 511 11.05 16.58 6.57
N SER A 512 11.56 17.45 7.42
CA SER A 512 11.95 17.13 8.80
C SER A 512 10.78 17.22 9.77
N TYR A 513 9.99 18.29 9.67
CA TYR A 513 8.80 18.51 10.50
C TYR A 513 7.53 17.95 9.85
N GLY A 514 7.37 18.14 8.56
CA GLY A 514 6.19 17.77 7.79
C GLY A 514 5.14 18.89 7.73
N TYR A 515 4.36 18.90 6.65
CA TYR A 515 3.19 19.78 6.55
C TYR A 515 1.98 19.07 7.16
N PRO A 516 1.24 19.69 8.10
CA PRO A 516 0.13 19.05 8.79
C PRO A 516 -1.14 19.03 7.91
N VAL A 517 -1.40 17.89 7.26
CA VAL A 517 -2.61 17.66 6.45
C VAL A 517 -3.84 17.73 7.36
N PRO A 518 -4.88 18.52 6.99
CA PRO A 518 -6.06 18.69 7.85
C PRO A 518 -6.99 17.46 7.83
N TYR A 519 -7.64 17.19 8.97
CA TYR A 519 -8.61 16.11 9.15
C TYR A 519 -9.77 16.19 8.14
N ARG A 520 -10.23 17.41 7.80
CA ARG A 520 -11.32 17.64 6.82
C ARG A 520 -11.02 17.15 5.40
N CYS A 521 -9.81 16.67 5.14
CA CYS A 521 -9.47 15.93 3.92
C CYS A 521 -9.79 14.43 4.01
N PHE A 522 -10.20 13.90 5.16
CA PHE A 522 -10.30 12.47 5.46
C PHE A 522 -11.73 11.94 5.58
N TYR A 523 -12.73 12.71 5.21
CA TYR A 523 -14.12 12.27 5.13
C TYR A 523 -14.83 12.89 3.92
N SER A 524 -15.89 12.22 3.45
CA SER A 524 -16.70 12.69 2.33
C SER A 524 -17.55 13.87 2.73
N ARG A 525 -17.64 14.89 1.86
CA ARG A 525 -18.48 16.07 2.12
C ARG A 525 -19.97 15.83 1.92
N ASN A 526 -20.38 14.76 1.23
CA ASN A 526 -21.78 14.47 0.87
C ASN A 526 -22.25 13.05 1.21
N ILE A 527 -21.39 12.18 1.80
CA ILE A 527 -21.79 10.88 2.33
C ILE A 527 -21.55 10.89 3.83
N ASP A 528 -22.65 10.71 4.59
CA ASP A 528 -22.74 11.04 6.02
C ASP A 528 -21.86 10.21 6.93
N ASN A 529 -21.45 9.00 6.52
CA ASN A 529 -20.67 8.07 7.35
C ASN A 529 -19.45 7.48 6.62
N LEU A 530 -18.94 8.21 5.60
CA LEU A 530 -17.78 7.76 4.82
C LEU A 530 -16.52 8.54 5.19
N PHE A 531 -15.56 7.84 5.77
CA PHE A 531 -14.17 8.25 5.88
C PHE A 531 -13.38 7.86 4.63
N MET A 532 -12.20 8.46 4.46
CA MET A 532 -11.26 8.12 3.41
C MET A 532 -9.82 8.33 3.88
N ALA A 533 -8.92 7.43 3.50
CA ALA A 533 -7.49 7.55 3.80
C ALA A 533 -6.65 7.00 2.65
N GLY A 534 -5.45 7.55 2.48
CA GLY A 534 -4.54 7.15 1.42
C GLY A 534 -4.62 8.05 0.19
N ARG A 535 -4.47 7.47 -1.01
CA ARG A 535 -4.39 8.24 -2.26
C ARG A 535 -5.71 8.88 -2.70
N CYS A 536 -6.82 8.41 -2.17
CA CYS A 536 -8.16 8.89 -2.54
C CYS A 536 -8.69 10.01 -1.64
N ILE A 537 -7.87 10.62 -0.77
CA ILE A 537 -8.28 11.75 0.06
C ILE A 537 -8.50 13.03 -0.75
N SER A 538 -9.08 14.04 -0.09
CA SER A 538 -9.48 15.31 -0.70
C SER A 538 -8.30 16.25 -0.92
N VAL A 539 -7.68 16.15 -2.09
CA VAL A 539 -6.51 16.96 -2.50
C VAL A 539 -6.53 17.24 -4.01
N THR A 540 -5.79 18.26 -4.47
CA THR A 540 -5.51 18.44 -5.89
C THR A 540 -4.46 17.43 -6.39
N HIS A 541 -4.29 17.33 -7.70
CA HIS A 541 -3.24 16.51 -8.35
C HIS A 541 -1.85 16.83 -7.79
N GLU A 542 -1.52 18.12 -7.68
CA GLU A 542 -0.21 18.58 -7.23
C GLU A 542 0.03 18.24 -5.76
N ALA A 543 -0.97 18.55 -4.90
CA ALA A 543 -0.88 18.23 -3.48
C ALA A 543 -0.77 16.71 -3.23
N LEU A 544 -1.39 15.88 -4.09
CA LEU A 544 -1.27 14.43 -4.00
C LEU A 544 0.20 13.99 -4.06
N GLY A 545 1.06 14.69 -4.80
CA GLY A 545 2.48 14.39 -4.94
C GLY A 545 3.20 14.19 -3.60
N THR A 546 2.86 14.96 -2.56
CA THR A 546 3.50 14.82 -1.23
C THR A 546 2.76 13.86 -0.29
N VAL A 547 1.42 13.79 -0.37
CA VAL A 547 0.62 13.07 0.64
C VAL A 547 0.47 11.57 0.34
N ARG A 548 0.69 11.14 -0.90
CA ARG A 548 0.47 9.76 -1.37
C ARG A 548 1.47 8.72 -0.89
N VAL A 549 2.58 9.11 -0.28
CA VAL A 549 3.59 8.14 0.18
C VAL A 549 3.04 7.29 1.32
N MET A 550 3.37 5.99 1.30
CA MET A 550 2.65 4.97 2.07
C MET A 550 2.62 5.21 3.57
N LYS A 551 3.71 5.65 4.19
CA LYS A 551 3.73 5.93 5.63
C LYS A 551 2.86 7.15 6.00
N THR A 552 2.81 8.16 5.14
CA THR A 552 1.87 9.28 5.30
C THR A 552 0.42 8.80 5.17
N CYS A 553 0.13 7.94 4.18
CA CYS A 553 -1.19 7.32 4.04
C CYS A 553 -1.59 6.50 5.28
N GLY A 554 -0.64 5.77 5.86
CA GLY A 554 -0.87 5.03 7.11
C GLY A 554 -1.22 5.93 8.29
N MET A 555 -0.51 7.06 8.44
CA MET A 555 -0.83 8.05 9.47
C MET A 555 -2.21 8.71 9.27
N MET A 556 -2.67 8.90 8.02
CA MET A 556 -4.06 9.32 7.76
C MET A 556 -5.06 8.29 8.31
N GLY A 557 -4.80 7.00 8.03
CA GLY A 557 -5.61 5.92 8.58
C GLY A 557 -5.65 5.93 10.11
N GLU A 558 -4.51 6.17 10.76
CA GLU A 558 -4.45 6.28 12.22
C GLU A 558 -5.37 7.39 12.75
N VAL A 559 -5.43 8.53 12.09
CA VAL A 559 -6.36 9.63 12.44
C VAL A 559 -7.81 9.25 12.17
N VAL A 560 -8.11 8.61 11.04
CA VAL A 560 -9.45 8.12 10.69
C VAL A 560 -9.96 7.13 11.74
N GLY A 561 -9.15 6.18 12.19
CA GLY A 561 -9.55 5.21 13.21
C GLY A 561 -9.90 5.87 14.55
N LYS A 562 -9.12 6.87 14.99
CA LYS A 562 -9.44 7.66 16.20
C LYS A 562 -10.73 8.47 16.03
N ALA A 563 -10.92 9.11 14.87
CA ALA A 563 -12.15 9.85 14.58
C ALA A 563 -13.37 8.94 14.55
N ALA A 564 -13.27 7.75 13.96
CA ALA A 564 -14.35 6.77 13.94
C ALA A 564 -14.77 6.35 15.36
N SER A 565 -13.82 6.22 16.29
CA SER A 565 -14.15 5.92 17.70
C SER A 565 -14.92 7.07 18.38
N ILE A 566 -14.64 8.32 18.03
CA ILE A 566 -15.41 9.47 18.53
C ILE A 566 -16.82 9.43 17.97
N CYS A 567 -16.98 9.14 16.67
CA CYS A 567 -18.29 8.97 16.06
C CYS A 567 -19.09 7.85 16.71
N ALA A 568 -18.48 6.71 16.99
CA ALA A 568 -19.14 5.57 17.65
C ALA A 568 -19.58 5.88 19.09
N ILE A 569 -18.86 6.73 19.81
CA ILE A 569 -19.24 7.15 21.18
C ILE A 569 -20.40 8.15 21.15
N ASN A 570 -20.35 9.12 20.23
CA ASN A 570 -21.22 10.28 20.23
C ASN A 570 -22.41 10.15 19.25
N ASP A 571 -22.48 9.03 18.50
CA ASP A 571 -23.48 8.79 17.43
C ASP A 571 -23.54 9.99 16.46
N CYS A 572 -22.38 10.43 15.98
CA CYS A 572 -22.22 11.64 15.19
C CYS A 572 -21.56 11.36 13.83
N GLN A 573 -21.70 12.28 12.88
CA GLN A 573 -21.06 12.14 11.57
C GLN A 573 -19.54 12.46 11.63
N PRO A 574 -18.74 11.98 10.68
CA PRO A 574 -17.33 12.37 10.55
C PRO A 574 -17.08 13.89 10.54
N ARG A 575 -17.98 14.68 9.96
CA ARG A 575 -17.93 16.14 9.96
C ARG A 575 -18.05 16.73 11.36
N ASP A 576 -18.93 16.16 12.19
CA ASP A 576 -19.19 16.65 13.55
C ASP A 576 -17.96 16.49 14.44
N VAL A 577 -17.04 15.57 14.11
CA VAL A 577 -15.75 15.48 14.80
C VAL A 577 -14.95 16.77 14.68
N TYR A 578 -14.97 17.40 13.51
CA TYR A 578 -14.37 18.73 13.34
C TYR A 578 -15.19 19.83 14.01
N GLU A 579 -16.51 19.82 13.83
CA GLU A 579 -17.37 20.91 14.25
C GLU A 579 -17.60 20.95 15.77
N SER A 580 -17.64 19.79 16.44
CA SER A 580 -18.06 19.67 17.83
C SER A 580 -17.08 18.90 18.73
N HIS A 581 -16.22 18.05 18.17
CA HIS A 581 -15.35 17.13 18.93
C HIS A 581 -13.87 17.25 18.57
N LEU A 582 -13.43 18.38 17.97
CA LEU A 582 -12.05 18.56 17.53
C LEU A 582 -11.05 18.40 18.68
N ASP A 583 -11.33 18.98 19.84
CA ASP A 583 -10.45 18.90 21.00
C ASP A 583 -10.29 17.44 21.52
N GLU A 584 -11.34 16.64 21.41
CA GLU A 584 -11.28 15.21 21.73
C GLU A 584 -10.36 14.48 20.74
N LEU A 585 -10.52 14.71 19.43
CA LEU A 585 -9.63 14.16 18.42
C LEU A 585 -8.17 14.58 18.69
N LEU A 586 -7.89 15.87 18.88
CA LEU A 586 -6.54 16.36 19.14
C LEU A 586 -5.95 15.77 20.44
N THR A 587 -6.78 15.37 21.40
CA THR A 587 -6.36 14.66 22.61
C THR A 587 -5.99 13.21 22.31
N LEU A 588 -6.82 12.47 21.54
CA LEU A 588 -6.52 11.11 21.13
C LEU A 588 -5.23 11.04 20.27
N LEU A 589 -4.92 12.08 19.48
CA LEU A 589 -3.70 12.12 18.66
C LEU A 589 -2.40 12.23 19.50
N LYS A 590 -2.50 12.56 20.79
CA LYS A 590 -1.37 12.60 21.73
C LYS A 590 -1.11 11.28 22.45
N LEU A 591 -1.99 10.30 22.29
CA LEU A 591 -1.85 8.99 22.93
C LEU A 591 -0.80 8.14 22.19
N PRO A 592 -0.05 7.30 22.93
CA PRO A 592 0.82 6.28 22.32
C PRO A 592 0.06 5.39 21.33
N GLY A 593 0.73 4.90 20.29
CA GLY A 593 0.13 4.00 19.31
C GLY A 593 -0.43 2.72 19.90
N LYS A 594 0.15 2.22 21.00
CA LYS A 594 -0.31 1.04 21.74
C LYS A 594 -1.40 1.34 22.81
N ALA A 595 -1.78 2.61 23.01
CA ALA A 595 -2.88 2.95 23.92
C ALA A 595 -4.18 2.29 23.42
N HIS A 596 -4.91 1.64 24.30
CA HIS A 596 -6.09 0.86 23.92
C HIS A 596 -7.18 0.88 24.99
N ARG A 597 -8.38 0.52 24.61
CA ARG A 597 -9.55 0.27 25.46
C ARG A 597 -10.39 -0.86 24.87
N SER A 598 -11.13 -1.56 25.73
CA SER A 598 -11.90 -2.75 25.32
C SER A 598 -13.17 -2.44 24.53
N THR A 599 -13.78 -1.29 24.77
CA THR A 599 -14.96 -0.75 24.06
C THR A 599 -14.78 0.75 23.83
N PRO A 600 -15.53 1.39 22.93
CA PRO A 600 -15.38 2.83 22.68
C PRO A 600 -15.55 3.72 23.91
N SER A 601 -16.35 3.31 24.90
CA SER A 601 -16.60 4.06 26.14
C SER A 601 -15.76 3.62 27.35
N ALA A 602 -14.90 2.59 27.20
CA ALA A 602 -14.05 2.11 28.30
C ALA A 602 -12.88 3.08 28.57
N GLU A 603 -12.27 2.94 29.76
CA GLU A 603 -11.07 3.71 30.11
C GLU A 603 -9.89 3.34 29.21
N ILE A 604 -9.09 4.35 28.86
CA ILE A 604 -7.90 4.16 28.02
C ILE A 604 -6.74 3.65 28.87
N ILE A 605 -6.16 2.53 28.46
CA ILE A 605 -4.98 1.92 29.06
C ILE A 605 -3.76 2.26 28.22
N ILE A 606 -2.71 2.76 28.87
CA ILE A 606 -1.40 2.99 28.26
C ILE A 606 -0.46 1.88 28.75
N PRO A 607 -0.01 0.97 27.85
CA PRO A 607 0.91 -0.10 28.25
C PRO A 607 2.29 0.44 28.66
N SER A 608 2.96 -0.27 29.56
CA SER A 608 4.29 0.13 30.05
C SER A 608 5.41 0.08 29.01
N ASP A 609 5.19 -0.67 27.92
CA ASP A 609 6.10 -0.78 26.76
C ASP A 609 5.78 0.22 25.65
N ALA A 610 4.94 1.23 25.92
CA ALA A 610 4.69 2.31 24.98
C ALA A 610 6.00 3.02 24.60
N LEU A 611 6.15 3.31 23.30
CA LEU A 611 7.34 3.97 22.78
C LEU A 611 7.58 5.34 23.46
N PRO A 612 8.84 5.74 23.65
CA PRO A 612 9.15 7.11 24.09
C PRO A 612 8.57 8.14 23.13
N LEU A 613 8.10 9.27 23.68
CA LEU A 613 7.60 10.38 22.85
C LEU A 613 8.72 10.88 21.94
N ALA A 614 8.46 10.94 20.65
CA ALA A 614 9.39 11.53 19.70
C ALA A 614 9.36 13.06 19.75
N GLY A 615 10.45 13.69 19.32
CA GLY A 615 10.49 15.13 19.12
C GLY A 615 9.73 15.58 17.87
N PRO A 616 9.51 16.89 17.68
CA PRO A 616 8.80 17.41 16.51
C PRO A 616 9.49 17.12 15.17
N ARG A 617 10.76 16.75 15.20
CA ARG A 617 11.56 16.38 14.01
C ARG A 617 11.85 14.88 13.89
N GLY A 618 11.25 14.08 14.76
CA GLY A 618 11.31 12.61 14.73
C GLY A 618 11.81 11.99 16.03
N PRO A 619 11.91 10.65 16.05
CA PRO A 619 12.47 9.91 17.19
C PRO A 619 13.91 10.33 17.49
N ALA A 620 14.29 10.25 18.76
CA ALA A 620 15.68 10.36 19.16
C ALA A 620 16.48 9.18 18.61
N ASN A 621 17.39 9.48 17.69
CA ASN A 621 18.30 8.47 17.10
C ASN A 621 19.72 8.56 17.68
N GLY A 622 19.96 9.53 18.55
CA GLY A 622 21.21 9.74 19.24
C GLY A 622 21.23 9.13 20.65
N MET A 623 22.24 9.48 21.42
CA MET A 623 22.42 8.99 22.79
C MET A 623 21.29 9.50 23.71
N GLU A 624 20.75 8.61 24.53
CA GLU A 624 19.74 8.99 25.53
C GLU A 624 20.41 9.72 26.72
N ILE A 625 19.90 10.89 27.09
CA ILE A 625 20.45 11.68 28.21
C ILE A 625 20.48 10.89 29.52
N SER A 626 19.46 10.06 29.78
CA SER A 626 19.37 9.21 30.98
C SER A 626 20.50 8.18 31.13
N LYS A 627 21.18 7.87 30.04
CA LYS A 627 22.34 6.95 30.01
C LYS A 627 23.69 7.66 30.06
N LEU A 628 23.70 8.99 30.02
CA LEU A 628 24.91 9.78 30.08
C LEU A 628 25.24 10.19 31.52
N ALA A 629 26.52 10.10 31.89
CA ALA A 629 26.98 10.53 33.20
C ALA A 629 26.97 12.06 33.30
N GLY A 630 26.63 12.58 34.49
CA GLY A 630 26.60 14.01 34.78
C GLY A 630 25.28 14.69 34.46
N ILE A 631 25.24 16.01 34.53
CA ILE A 631 24.08 16.84 34.21
C ILE A 631 24.25 17.28 32.76
N VAL A 632 23.44 16.74 31.86
CA VAL A 632 23.55 16.99 30.42
C VAL A 632 22.41 17.91 29.97
N ILE A 633 22.79 19.01 29.30
CA ILE A 633 21.84 19.87 28.58
C ILE A 633 22.07 19.75 27.08
N ASP A 634 21.05 19.31 26.39
CA ASP A 634 21.00 19.13 24.95
C ASP A 634 20.86 20.45 24.18
N ASP A 635 21.24 20.47 22.90
CA ASP A 635 21.10 21.65 22.02
C ASP A 635 19.67 22.17 21.95
N GLU A 636 18.64 21.30 22.11
CA GLU A 636 17.24 21.71 22.12
C GLU A 636 16.88 22.65 23.28
N LEU A 637 17.58 22.60 24.41
CA LEU A 637 17.37 23.45 25.58
C LEU A 637 18.31 24.64 25.60
N ALA A 638 19.26 24.70 24.68
CA ALA A 638 20.20 25.81 24.58
C ALA A 638 19.56 27.06 23.92
N LYS A 639 20.00 28.22 24.31
CA LYS A 639 19.60 29.50 23.67
C LYS A 639 20.56 29.80 22.53
N PHE A 640 20.02 29.83 21.30
CA PHE A 640 20.80 30.17 20.10
C PHE A 640 20.61 31.63 19.67
N THR A 641 21.69 32.21 19.14
CA THR A 641 21.67 33.46 18.36
C THR A 641 22.34 33.26 17.03
N GLY A 642 21.95 34.00 15.99
CA GLY A 642 22.46 33.82 14.63
C GLY A 642 21.92 32.58 13.94
N ASN A 643 22.48 32.19 12.77
CA ASN A 643 22.01 31.11 11.93
C ASN A 643 22.75 29.79 12.22
N TRP A 644 22.00 28.79 12.59
CA TRP A 644 22.47 27.42 12.83
C TRP A 644 21.72 26.43 11.97
N THR A 645 22.43 25.43 11.51
CA THR A 645 21.86 24.32 10.73
C THR A 645 21.85 23.04 11.59
N SER A 646 20.73 22.31 11.59
CA SER A 646 20.65 21.00 12.25
C SER A 646 21.28 19.91 11.38
N GLY A 647 22.00 18.98 11.99
CA GLY A 647 22.63 17.84 11.34
C GLY A 647 22.41 16.54 12.11
N THR A 648 22.36 15.43 11.39
CA THR A 648 22.27 14.06 11.91
C THR A 648 23.23 13.10 11.18
N GLY A 649 24.12 13.66 10.37
CA GLY A 649 25.03 12.88 9.51
C GLY A 649 26.24 12.27 10.22
N LEU A 650 26.57 12.72 11.44
CA LEU A 650 27.61 12.11 12.27
C LEU A 650 26.97 11.24 13.37
N PRO A 651 27.56 10.10 13.73
CA PRO A 651 27.03 9.25 14.79
C PRO A 651 27.26 9.85 16.19
N ASN A 652 26.65 9.26 17.22
CA ASN A 652 26.85 9.56 18.64
C ASN A 652 26.51 11.02 19.07
N TYR A 653 25.58 11.66 18.39
CA TYR A 653 25.01 12.90 18.91
C TYR A 653 24.00 12.63 20.02
N VAL A 654 23.67 13.62 20.82
CA VAL A 654 22.71 13.52 21.91
C VAL A 654 21.29 13.72 21.36
N ARG A 655 20.35 12.85 21.69
CA ARG A 655 18.91 12.87 21.32
C ARG A 655 18.62 12.96 19.82
N TYR A 656 18.33 14.15 19.28
CA TYR A 656 17.65 14.31 17.98
C TYR A 656 18.56 14.82 16.88
N SER A 657 19.52 15.68 17.19
CA SER A 657 20.39 16.30 16.21
C SER A 657 21.52 17.07 16.91
N TYR A 658 22.48 17.51 16.16
CA TYR A 658 23.42 18.55 16.56
C TYR A 658 23.23 19.78 15.70
N LYS A 659 23.73 20.94 16.17
CA LYS A 659 23.76 22.19 15.41
C LYS A 659 25.17 22.48 14.90
N TYR A 660 25.25 23.10 13.72
CA TYR A 660 26.52 23.60 13.21
C TYR A 660 26.35 24.88 12.43
N THR A 661 27.41 25.70 12.42
CA THR A 661 27.47 26.95 11.67
C THR A 661 28.88 27.22 11.18
N GLY A 662 29.05 28.20 10.25
CA GLY A 662 30.37 28.60 9.77
C GLY A 662 31.15 29.48 10.82
N PRO A 663 32.46 29.65 10.61
CA PRO A 663 33.26 30.50 11.44
C PRO A 663 32.89 31.98 11.29
N ASN A 664 33.14 32.79 12.33
CA ASN A 664 32.97 34.25 12.32
C ASN A 664 31.57 34.76 11.93
N THR A 665 30.53 34.00 12.17
CA THR A 665 29.13 34.40 11.89
C THR A 665 28.47 35.19 13.02
N ASN A 666 29.18 35.49 14.10
CA ASN A 666 28.66 36.09 15.34
C ASN A 666 27.50 35.30 15.97
N ALA A 667 27.40 34.02 15.66
CA ALA A 667 26.43 33.13 16.24
C ALA A 667 26.91 32.56 17.57
N THR A 668 25.97 32.32 18.50
CA THR A 668 26.26 31.71 19.81
C THR A 668 25.26 30.64 20.19
N ALA A 669 25.70 29.67 20.98
CA ALA A 669 24.87 28.70 21.67
C ALA A 669 25.15 28.75 23.15
N THR A 670 24.13 29.00 23.99
CA THR A 670 24.25 29.23 25.43
C THR A 670 23.49 28.16 26.21
N PHE A 671 24.18 27.48 27.11
CA PHE A 671 23.70 26.46 28.02
C PHE A 671 23.73 26.99 29.46
N LYS A 672 22.65 26.76 30.20
CA LYS A 672 22.49 27.28 31.56
C LYS A 672 22.24 26.13 32.53
N PHE A 673 23.12 25.97 33.52
CA PHE A 673 23.06 24.94 34.56
C PHE A 673 22.74 25.54 35.91
N THR A 674 22.03 24.75 36.73
CA THR A 674 21.93 24.96 38.19
C THR A 674 22.57 23.75 38.86
N VAL A 675 23.52 23.96 39.72
CA VAL A 675 24.31 22.92 40.37
C VAL A 675 23.50 22.26 41.50
N PRO A 676 23.22 20.96 41.49
CA PRO A 676 22.36 20.33 42.50
C PRO A 676 23.06 20.01 43.82
N LYS A 677 24.39 19.97 43.83
CA LYS A 677 25.21 19.58 44.97
C LYS A 677 26.58 20.25 44.89
N ALA A 678 27.13 20.72 46.02
CA ALA A 678 28.48 21.23 46.04
C ALA A 678 29.53 20.15 45.70
N GLY A 679 30.48 20.48 44.83
CA GLY A 679 31.52 19.52 44.39
C GLY A 679 32.47 20.12 43.38
N ARG A 680 33.39 19.25 42.88
CA ARG A 680 34.24 19.58 41.74
C ARG A 680 33.63 19.02 40.48
N TYR A 681 33.51 19.83 39.45
CA TYR A 681 32.87 19.45 38.19
C TYR A 681 33.78 19.72 37.00
N SER A 682 33.85 18.77 36.08
CA SER A 682 34.39 18.96 34.73
C SER A 682 33.24 19.47 33.82
N ILE A 683 33.49 20.55 33.08
CA ILE A 683 32.61 21.09 32.05
C ILE A 683 33.08 20.58 30.72
N GLU A 684 32.21 19.87 30.00
CA GLU A 684 32.54 19.18 28.75
C GLU A 684 31.48 19.45 27.70
N ALA A 685 31.92 19.60 26.43
CA ALA A 685 31.01 19.69 25.27
C ALA A 685 31.04 18.39 24.46
N PHE A 686 29.86 17.87 24.13
CA PHE A 686 29.72 16.80 23.15
C PHE A 686 30.05 17.31 21.75
N SER A 687 31.00 16.68 21.08
CA SER A 687 31.51 17.13 19.79
C SER A 687 32.03 15.96 18.96
N GLN A 688 31.30 15.56 17.96
CA GLN A 688 31.72 14.51 17.01
C GLN A 688 32.83 15.06 16.12
N ALA A 689 34.02 14.48 16.25
CA ALA A 689 35.22 14.91 15.54
C ALA A 689 35.06 14.77 14.01
N HIS A 690 35.37 15.84 13.27
CA HIS A 690 35.35 15.80 11.80
C HIS A 690 36.42 16.77 11.24
N PRO A 691 37.06 16.47 10.08
CA PRO A 691 38.13 17.29 9.52
C PRO A 691 37.77 18.75 9.25
N ASN A 692 36.50 19.06 9.00
CA ASN A 692 36.04 20.44 8.73
C ASN A 692 35.74 21.24 9.99
N ARG A 693 35.83 20.67 11.19
CA ARG A 693 35.55 21.38 12.46
C ARG A 693 36.60 22.39 12.79
N SER A 694 36.25 23.33 13.64
CA SER A 694 37.20 24.34 14.15
C SER A 694 38.19 23.70 15.12
N THR A 695 39.48 24.09 14.99
CA THR A 695 40.52 23.82 15.98
C THR A 695 40.57 24.90 17.07
N LYS A 696 39.83 25.99 16.87
CA LYS A 696 39.83 27.19 17.74
C LYS A 696 38.41 27.66 18.01
N THR A 697 37.55 26.78 18.52
CA THR A 697 36.17 27.14 18.88
C THR A 697 36.19 27.88 20.20
N PRO A 698 35.75 29.18 20.24
CA PRO A 698 35.75 29.96 21.48
C PRO A 698 34.59 29.51 22.37
N VAL A 699 34.90 29.36 23.66
CA VAL A 699 33.91 29.01 24.70
C VAL A 699 34.09 29.99 25.87
N THR A 700 32.98 30.56 26.33
CA THR A 700 32.94 31.41 27.52
C THR A 700 32.19 30.64 28.61
N VAL A 701 32.78 30.56 29.78
CA VAL A 701 32.14 30.00 30.98
C VAL A 701 31.94 31.12 31.97
N ARG A 702 30.69 31.39 32.35
CA ARG A 702 30.33 32.33 33.43
C ARG A 702 29.89 31.51 34.64
N HIS A 703 30.52 31.78 35.76
CA HIS A 703 30.18 31.24 37.07
C HIS A 703 30.14 32.42 38.07
N ASN A 704 28.98 32.69 38.62
CA ASN A 704 28.69 33.88 39.42
C ASN A 704 29.12 35.15 38.65
N ASP A 705 29.93 36.04 39.25
CA ASP A 705 30.43 37.24 38.63
C ASP A 705 31.70 37.08 37.80
N SER A 706 32.24 35.87 37.74
CA SER A 706 33.45 35.52 37.00
C SER A 706 33.17 35.04 35.61
N ILE A 707 33.87 35.56 34.60
CA ILE A 707 33.81 35.12 33.20
C ILE A 707 35.20 34.65 32.80
N SER A 708 35.29 33.44 32.29
CA SER A 708 36.53 32.87 31.77
C SER A 708 36.35 32.44 30.33
N GLU A 709 37.36 32.68 29.51
CA GLU A 709 37.39 32.33 28.09
C GLU A 709 38.28 31.11 27.86
N TYR A 710 37.80 30.20 27.05
CA TYR A 710 38.47 28.95 26.66
C TYR A 710 38.42 28.77 25.15
N VAL A 711 39.28 27.92 24.65
CA VAL A 711 39.29 27.48 23.22
C VAL A 711 39.33 25.99 23.20
N ILE A 712 38.36 25.39 22.46
CA ILE A 712 38.33 23.93 22.27
C ILE A 712 38.63 23.55 20.83
N ASN A 713 39.28 22.40 20.66
CA ASN A 713 39.56 21.80 19.33
C ASN A 713 38.57 20.68 19.04
N GLN A 714 37.64 20.93 18.16
CA GLN A 714 36.57 20.02 17.78
C GLN A 714 36.99 18.98 16.70
N ARG A 715 38.26 18.94 16.29
CA ARG A 715 38.84 17.87 15.44
C ARG A 715 39.41 16.74 16.23
N LEU A 716 39.62 16.92 17.52
CA LEU A 716 40.18 15.88 18.39
C LEU A 716 39.15 14.79 18.62
N LYS A 717 39.55 13.56 18.32
CA LYS A 717 38.72 12.40 18.59
C LYS A 717 38.95 11.96 20.04
N SER A 718 37.89 11.91 20.83
CA SER A 718 37.88 11.36 22.19
C SER A 718 37.14 10.02 22.23
N LYS A 719 37.30 9.29 23.32
CA LYS A 719 36.67 7.99 23.51
C LYS A 719 35.12 8.10 23.55
N ASP A 720 34.61 9.21 24.12
CA ASP A 720 33.16 9.41 24.37
C ASP A 720 32.59 10.56 23.54
N ASP A 721 33.30 10.99 22.48
CA ASP A 721 32.91 12.14 21.63
C ASP A 721 32.67 13.44 22.45
N VAL A 722 33.42 13.65 23.53
CA VAL A 722 33.37 14.85 24.36
C VAL A 722 34.71 15.61 24.33
N VAL A 723 34.67 16.95 24.45
CA VAL A 723 35.85 17.78 24.56
C VAL A 723 35.75 18.55 25.89
N GLY A 724 36.75 18.38 26.74
CA GLY A 724 36.85 19.12 28.01
C GLY A 724 37.04 20.62 27.79
N ILE A 725 36.36 21.42 28.60
CA ILE A 725 36.44 22.88 28.59
C ILE A 725 37.28 23.34 29.81
N THR A 726 36.84 23.01 31.04
CA THR A 726 37.51 23.36 32.29
C THR A 726 36.92 22.58 33.46
N ASP A 727 37.66 22.58 34.59
CA ASP A 727 37.18 22.08 35.88
C ASP A 727 36.90 23.22 36.80
N LEU A 728 35.77 23.19 37.53
CA LEU A 728 35.39 24.22 38.52
C LEU A 728 34.97 23.57 39.85
N LYS A 729 35.25 24.28 40.95
CA LYS A 729 34.66 23.97 42.26
C LYS A 729 33.37 24.79 42.38
N LEU A 730 32.25 24.12 42.48
CA LEU A 730 30.92 24.73 42.47
C LEU A 730 30.20 24.46 43.78
N ALA A 731 29.42 25.44 44.26
CA ALA A 731 28.52 25.27 45.38
C ALA A 731 27.14 24.78 44.91
N GLU A 732 26.36 24.26 45.83
CA GLU A 732 24.97 23.93 45.57
C GLU A 732 24.18 25.19 45.20
N GLN A 733 23.32 25.11 44.19
CA GLN A 733 22.55 26.19 43.59
C GLN A 733 23.37 27.22 42.79
N ASP A 734 24.68 27.02 42.60
CA ASP A 734 25.46 27.88 41.69
C ASP A 734 24.87 27.83 40.27
N GLU A 735 24.89 29.01 39.62
CA GLU A 735 24.54 29.10 38.21
C GLU A 735 25.81 29.09 37.35
N VAL A 736 25.87 28.13 36.40
CA VAL A 736 26.93 28.05 35.42
C VAL A 736 26.35 28.27 34.03
N ILE A 737 26.90 29.21 33.29
CA ILE A 737 26.51 29.48 31.90
C ILE A 737 27.68 29.21 30.97
N VAL A 738 27.50 28.30 30.05
CA VAL A 738 28.47 27.95 29.01
C VAL A 738 28.00 28.51 27.68
N THR A 739 28.78 29.34 27.03
CA THR A 739 28.47 29.92 25.72
C THR A 739 29.54 29.50 24.71
N ILE A 740 29.14 28.80 23.67
CA ILE A 740 29.96 28.41 22.52
C ILE A 740 29.72 29.43 21.42
N GLY A 741 30.80 30.09 20.98
CA GLY A 741 30.77 31.17 20.01
C GLY A 741 31.41 30.80 18.67
N THR A 742 31.42 31.75 17.74
CA THR A 742 31.97 31.56 16.38
C THR A 742 33.08 32.55 16.04
N LYS A 743 33.30 33.60 16.87
CA LYS A 743 34.27 34.66 16.60
C LYS A 743 35.70 34.17 16.78
N GLY A 744 36.51 34.25 15.73
CA GLY A 744 37.88 33.78 15.74
C GLY A 744 38.07 32.27 15.45
N ALA A 745 37.00 31.54 15.20
CA ALA A 745 37.07 30.15 14.81
C ALA A 745 37.67 30.00 13.40
N ASP A 746 38.36 28.86 13.16
CA ASP A 746 39.05 28.53 11.91
C ASP A 746 38.39 27.44 11.07
N GLY A 747 37.20 27.01 11.46
CA GLY A 747 36.43 25.97 10.78
C GLY A 747 34.95 25.94 11.23
N THR A 748 34.19 24.99 10.76
CA THR A 748 32.80 24.81 11.17
C THR A 748 32.70 24.54 12.68
N ILE A 749 31.84 25.27 13.34
CA ILE A 749 31.54 25.09 14.77
C ILE A 749 30.41 24.10 14.90
N HIS A 750 30.60 23.15 15.77
CA HIS A 750 29.65 22.09 16.10
C HIS A 750 29.18 22.26 17.54
N VAL A 751 27.89 22.15 17.75
CA VAL A 751 27.25 22.22 19.07
C VAL A 751 26.21 21.11 19.15
N ASP A 752 26.32 20.27 20.17
CA ASP A 752 25.42 19.18 20.44
C ASP A 752 24.86 19.35 21.86
N ALA A 753 25.54 18.82 22.85
CA ALA A 753 25.19 19.01 24.26
C ALA A 753 26.39 19.49 25.07
N VAL A 754 26.12 20.05 26.25
CA VAL A 754 27.13 20.34 27.26
C VAL A 754 26.77 19.60 28.55
N ARG A 755 27.78 19.08 29.25
CA ARG A 755 27.59 18.43 30.56
C ARG A 755 28.44 19.01 31.66
N LEU A 756 27.92 18.94 32.89
CA LEU A 756 28.66 19.03 34.12
C LEU A 756 28.85 17.63 34.67
N LEU A 757 30.10 17.15 34.71
CA LEU A 757 30.43 15.85 35.25
C LEU A 757 31.11 16.01 36.61
N GLU A 758 30.50 15.50 37.69
CA GLU A 758 31.15 15.49 39.03
C GLU A 758 32.41 14.66 38.96
N ILE A 759 33.52 15.23 39.40
CA ILE A 759 34.85 14.56 39.47
C ILE A 759 35.36 14.58 40.89
N GLU A 760 36.16 13.60 41.26
CA GLU A 760 36.72 13.48 42.60
C GLU A 760 37.66 14.63 43.00
#